data_fca22dfc81a892bc6d7561abcc746549
#
_entry.id   fca22dfc81a892bc6d7561abcc746549
#
_cell.length_a   1.000
_cell.length_b   1.000
_cell.length_c   1.000
_cell.angle_alpha   90.00
_cell.angle_beta   90.00
_cell.angle_gamma   90.00
#
_symmetry.space_group_name_H-M   'P 1'
#
loop_
_entity.id
_entity.type
_entity.pdbx_description
1 polymer ?
#
loop_
_entity_poly.entity_id
_entity_poly.type
_entity_poly.pdbx_seq_one_letter_code
_entity_poly.pdbx_strand_id
1 'polypeptide(L)'
;PDRLREAFRLRNEIVAREEQFARTGMRDFIAQLTPDQLHRPGQADALWNKYIRPQVEALLAPFHTADPTALAYFYRFHRFLVRENLLSRFGSSGKEASGFAAAWQCTTAEKREVGSILTDLRLLSTETDENGHGVKHLHLGLPETDPDGETATPPNFRTGDIVVLYRYETAREPDLRRDMVFRATVRQILEHEVVLTLREAQTEARVFCLREGQSWAIEPDFMDAGSRGIYRGLYNLLTAPADRRAWVLGQRPPSTATHVELLTTPENAELTQLVRKAKAARDLFLLVGPPGTGKTSKGLMCLLLEELADPDTQVLLGAFTNRAVDEICGKLVQAGIDFVRVGNEMSCDPRYRDYLLDAKTRALKQLDEVKQLVREVRVVVGTTHSLAGTVTLMADKHFSLAIVDEASQLLEPHLLPLLMAHTGNRPLIDRFVLIGDHRQLPAVVQQPASESLVTEAELCTLGLTDCRRSFFERFIERIPAECRHDFTRQGRMHPAVADFPSRQFYEGKLCPIPLPHQEEAIGVPRLAFYDCVPDTLELGHSPKGNPAEARRIAQLAVEEYARFVAQRGGFDPIKDLGIIVPYRRQIALVRNALLQSPHPELAEVTIDTVERFQGSECNTIIYGFTVTRASQLAFLCSTQFEDECGQWVDRKLNVALTRARERMLIVGYRPLLERVPLFRELIAFCESAH
;
A
#
# COMPACT_ATOMS: atom_id res chain seq x y z
N PRO A 1 -8.58 -2.72 34.27
CA PRO A 1 -9.57 -2.35 33.24
C PRO A 1 -9.82 -0.84 33.21
N ASP A 2 -10.06 -0.21 34.36
CA ASP A 2 -10.44 1.24 34.43
C ASP A 2 -9.29 2.16 33.99
N ARG A 3 -8.04 1.83 34.29
CA ARG A 3 -6.87 2.62 33.84
C ARG A 3 -6.69 2.57 32.32
N LEU A 4 -7.02 1.45 31.69
CA LEU A 4 -6.98 1.31 30.22
C LEU A 4 -8.11 2.12 29.56
N ARG A 5 -9.33 2.07 30.11
CA ARG A 5 -10.46 2.90 29.66
C ARG A 5 -10.13 4.38 29.74
N GLU A 6 -9.54 4.79 30.85
CA GLU A 6 -9.14 6.18 31.06
C GLU A 6 -8.02 6.61 30.12
N ALA A 7 -7.04 5.73 29.87
CA ALA A 7 -5.99 5.97 28.88
C ALA A 7 -6.53 6.09 27.45
N PHE A 8 -7.51 5.26 27.06
CA PHE A 8 -8.17 5.38 25.76
C PHE A 8 -9.02 6.65 25.66
N ARG A 9 -9.74 7.02 26.70
CA ARG A 9 -10.54 8.26 26.72
C ARG A 9 -9.65 9.50 26.64
N LEU A 10 -8.62 9.58 27.47
CA LEU A 10 -7.62 10.66 27.45
C LEU A 10 -6.94 10.76 26.09
N ARG A 11 -6.61 9.63 25.49
CA ARG A 11 -6.01 9.59 24.17
C ARG A 11 -6.95 10.16 23.10
N ASN A 12 -8.24 9.80 23.12
CA ASN A 12 -9.23 10.31 22.19
C ASN A 12 -9.43 11.82 22.34
N GLU A 13 -9.45 12.32 23.58
CA GLU A 13 -9.50 13.75 23.88
C GLU A 13 -8.25 14.49 23.39
N ILE A 14 -7.06 13.91 23.59
CA ILE A 14 -5.80 14.47 23.10
C ILE A 14 -5.81 14.56 21.58
N VAL A 15 -6.23 13.50 20.90
CA VAL A 15 -6.26 13.44 19.43
C VAL A 15 -7.27 14.45 18.86
N ALA A 16 -8.45 14.59 19.47
CA ALA A 16 -9.44 15.60 19.06
C ALA A 16 -8.90 17.04 19.27
N ARG A 17 -8.16 17.27 20.35
CA ARG A 17 -7.49 18.55 20.62
C ARG A 17 -6.36 18.82 19.64
N GLU A 18 -5.58 17.79 19.26
CA GLU A 18 -4.52 17.90 18.24
C GLU A 18 -5.10 18.31 16.90
N GLU A 19 -6.23 17.72 16.48
CA GLU A 19 -6.89 18.12 15.23
C GLU A 19 -7.36 19.58 15.27
N GLN A 20 -8.04 19.95 16.34
CA GLN A 20 -8.51 21.32 16.50
C GLN A 20 -7.34 22.31 16.52
N PHE A 21 -6.27 21.96 17.21
CA PHE A 21 -5.05 22.76 17.26
C PHE A 21 -4.38 22.88 15.90
N ALA A 22 -4.25 21.78 15.16
CA ALA A 22 -3.70 21.78 13.80
C ALA A 22 -4.55 22.62 12.83
N ARG A 23 -5.88 22.69 13.03
CA ARG A 23 -6.78 23.50 12.23
C ARG A 23 -6.68 24.99 12.50
N THR A 24 -6.65 25.37 13.76
CA THR A 24 -7.00 26.74 14.18
C THR A 24 -5.87 27.51 14.83
N GLY A 25 -4.83 26.88 15.33
CA GLY A 25 -3.88 27.59 16.18
C GLY A 25 -2.42 27.17 16.09
N MET A 26 -2.08 26.09 15.39
CA MET A 26 -0.72 25.57 15.41
C MET A 26 0.30 26.58 14.86
N ARG A 27 -0.03 27.24 13.73
CA ARG A 27 0.85 28.22 13.12
C ARG A 27 1.14 29.40 14.05
N ASP A 28 0.09 29.98 14.63
CA ASP A 28 0.20 31.13 15.51
C ASP A 28 0.87 30.76 16.85
N PHE A 29 0.57 29.56 17.36
CA PHE A 29 1.21 29.02 18.55
C PHE A 29 2.72 28.85 18.37
N ILE A 30 3.15 28.16 17.27
CA ILE A 30 4.58 27.94 17.00
C ILE A 30 5.29 29.28 16.76
N ALA A 31 4.64 30.23 16.07
CA ALA A 31 5.22 31.55 15.83
C ALA A 31 5.48 32.36 17.12
N GLN A 32 4.70 32.09 18.17
CA GLN A 32 4.83 32.74 19.47
C GLN A 32 5.63 31.92 20.51
N LEU A 33 5.93 30.65 20.19
CA LEU A 33 6.57 29.72 21.11
C LEU A 33 8.05 30.11 21.33
N THR A 34 8.43 30.31 22.57
CA THR A 34 9.81 30.57 22.98
C THR A 34 10.38 29.37 23.76
N PRO A 35 11.71 29.17 23.75
CA PRO A 35 12.34 28.11 24.53
C PRO A 35 11.97 28.14 26.00
N ASP A 36 11.88 29.32 26.59
CA ASP A 36 11.61 29.49 28.02
C ASP A 36 10.22 28.97 28.42
N GLN A 37 9.24 29.00 27.54
CA GLN A 37 7.89 28.42 27.77
C GLN A 37 7.91 26.89 27.85
N LEU A 38 8.96 26.22 27.35
CA LEU A 38 9.13 24.76 27.40
C LEU A 38 9.96 24.31 28.62
N HIS A 39 10.52 25.24 29.40
CA HIS A 39 11.23 24.93 30.63
C HIS A 39 10.24 24.43 31.67
N ARG A 40 10.42 23.23 32.19
CA ARG A 40 9.50 22.64 33.18
C ARG A 40 9.87 23.02 34.60
N PRO A 41 8.90 23.32 35.49
CA PRO A 41 9.15 23.51 36.91
C PRO A 41 9.91 22.31 37.53
N GLY A 42 10.96 22.60 38.31
CA GLY A 42 11.79 21.55 38.94
C GLY A 42 12.89 20.95 38.05
N GLN A 43 13.04 21.38 36.81
CA GLN A 43 14.16 21.02 35.97
C GLN A 43 15.38 21.88 36.33
N ALA A 44 16.55 21.24 36.51
CA ALA A 44 17.77 21.95 36.88
C ALA A 44 18.18 22.96 35.80
N ASP A 45 18.31 24.25 36.16
CA ASP A 45 18.65 25.34 35.22
C ASP A 45 19.98 25.08 34.47
N ALA A 46 20.97 24.49 35.13
CA ALA A 46 22.25 24.15 34.50
C ALA A 46 22.09 23.13 33.39
N LEU A 47 21.24 22.09 33.58
CA LEU A 47 20.92 21.10 32.57
C LEU A 47 20.14 21.70 31.40
N TRP A 48 19.14 22.52 31.75
CA TRP A 48 18.34 23.24 30.78
C TRP A 48 19.18 24.14 29.89
N ASN A 49 19.90 25.05 30.46
CA ASN A 49 20.66 26.07 29.72
C ASN A 49 21.82 25.45 28.88
N LYS A 50 22.47 24.40 29.41
CA LYS A 50 23.65 23.83 28.77
C LYS A 50 23.29 22.82 27.64
N TYR A 51 22.24 22.04 27.79
CA TYR A 51 21.96 20.93 26.92
C TYR A 51 20.62 20.99 26.22
N ILE A 52 19.54 21.42 26.90
CA ILE A 52 18.19 21.29 26.35
C ILE A 52 17.80 22.55 25.57
N ARG A 53 17.99 23.74 26.14
CA ARG A 53 17.65 25.00 25.50
C ARG A 53 18.25 25.17 24.11
N PRO A 54 19.56 24.92 23.86
CA PRO A 54 20.13 25.02 22.52
C PRO A 54 19.48 24.06 21.48
N GLN A 55 19.07 22.87 21.93
CA GLN A 55 18.36 21.93 21.07
C GLN A 55 16.94 22.40 20.74
N VAL A 56 16.24 22.98 21.71
CA VAL A 56 14.92 23.56 21.50
C VAL A 56 15.00 24.78 20.56
N GLU A 57 15.98 25.66 20.76
CA GLU A 57 16.21 26.81 19.89
C GLU A 57 16.49 26.36 18.45
N ALA A 58 17.36 25.37 18.26
CA ALA A 58 17.66 24.80 16.96
C ALA A 58 16.41 24.15 16.30
N LEU A 59 15.53 23.53 17.10
CA LEU A 59 14.29 22.92 16.60
C LEU A 59 13.25 23.99 16.20
N LEU A 60 13.17 25.11 16.90
CA LEU A 60 12.20 26.17 16.60
C LEU A 60 12.66 27.12 15.51
N ALA A 61 13.97 27.33 15.37
CA ALA A 61 14.53 28.29 14.41
C ALA A 61 13.99 28.15 12.97
N PRO A 62 13.82 26.93 12.38
CA PRO A 62 13.30 26.79 11.05
C PRO A 62 11.88 27.35 10.85
N PHE A 63 11.04 27.32 11.87
CA PHE A 63 9.68 27.87 11.80
C PHE A 63 9.65 29.40 11.73
N HIS A 64 10.72 30.06 12.15
CA HIS A 64 10.87 31.52 12.09
C HIS A 64 11.66 32.00 10.87
N THR A 65 12.49 31.14 10.28
CA THR A 65 13.44 31.54 9.23
C THR A 65 13.17 30.90 7.86
N ALA A 66 12.34 29.85 7.81
CA ALA A 66 12.04 29.18 6.55
C ALA A 66 11.22 30.06 5.58
N ASP A 67 11.35 29.74 4.30
CA ASP A 67 10.55 30.33 3.23
C ASP A 67 9.04 30.21 3.51
N PRO A 68 8.24 31.30 3.30
CA PRO A 68 6.80 31.27 3.56
C PRO A 68 6.06 30.15 2.83
N THR A 69 6.44 29.81 1.59
CA THR A 69 5.85 28.73 0.81
C THR A 69 6.15 27.36 1.45
N ALA A 70 7.37 27.16 1.94
CA ALA A 70 7.73 25.94 2.66
C ALA A 70 6.94 25.80 3.97
N LEU A 71 6.70 26.89 4.68
CA LEU A 71 5.86 26.90 5.87
C LEU A 71 4.39 26.61 5.54
N ALA A 72 3.85 27.22 4.50
CA ALA A 72 2.48 26.94 4.04
C ALA A 72 2.32 25.46 3.67
N TYR A 73 3.27 24.89 2.93
CA TYR A 73 3.31 23.48 2.59
C TYR A 73 3.38 22.58 3.84
N PHE A 74 4.27 22.91 4.80
CA PHE A 74 4.40 22.18 6.06
C PHE A 74 3.07 22.14 6.81
N TYR A 75 2.44 23.29 7.05
CA TYR A 75 1.19 23.37 7.83
C TYR A 75 0.03 22.70 7.09
N ARG A 76 -0.01 22.80 5.77
CA ARG A 76 -1.05 22.14 4.96
C ARG A 76 -0.98 20.63 5.09
N PHE A 77 0.20 20.02 4.86
CA PHE A 77 0.36 18.57 4.99
C PHE A 77 0.33 18.09 6.43
N HIS A 78 0.80 18.88 7.40
CA HIS A 78 0.63 18.53 8.81
C HIS A 78 -0.85 18.39 9.17
N ARG A 79 -1.66 19.36 8.81
CA ARG A 79 -3.11 19.34 9.03
C ARG A 79 -3.76 18.12 8.32
N PHE A 80 -3.38 17.86 7.09
CA PHE A 80 -3.86 16.71 6.33
C PHE A 80 -3.52 15.39 7.04
N LEU A 81 -2.29 15.21 7.47
CA LEU A 81 -1.83 13.98 8.13
C LEU A 81 -2.49 13.77 9.50
N VAL A 82 -2.62 14.81 10.30
CA VAL A 82 -3.32 14.72 11.60
C VAL A 82 -4.75 14.25 11.38
N ARG A 83 -5.45 14.83 10.39
CA ARG A 83 -6.81 14.45 10.08
C ARG A 83 -6.90 13.04 9.49
N GLU A 84 -6.00 12.66 8.60
CA GLU A 84 -5.95 11.30 8.03
C GLU A 84 -5.73 10.26 9.13
N ASN A 85 -4.81 10.53 10.05
CA ASN A 85 -4.59 9.69 11.24
C ASN A 85 -5.84 9.59 12.11
N LEU A 86 -6.58 10.67 12.27
CA LEU A 86 -7.85 10.66 13.00
C LEU A 86 -8.90 9.80 12.32
N LEU A 87 -9.14 10.06 11.03
CA LEU A 87 -10.13 9.33 10.26
C LEU A 87 -9.78 7.85 10.14
N SER A 88 -8.49 7.52 10.01
CA SER A 88 -8.06 6.13 10.03
C SER A 88 -8.29 5.43 11.37
N ARG A 89 -8.40 6.16 12.48
CA ARG A 89 -8.65 5.61 13.84
C ARG A 89 -10.11 5.64 14.27
N PHE A 90 -10.84 6.68 13.91
CA PHE A 90 -12.20 6.93 14.42
C PHE A 90 -13.29 6.86 13.37
N GLY A 91 -12.94 6.75 12.08
CA GLY A 91 -13.89 6.83 10.99
C GLY A 91 -14.48 8.24 10.81
N SER A 92 -15.27 8.42 9.77
CA SER A 92 -16.06 9.64 9.58
C SER A 92 -17.33 9.59 10.42
N SER A 93 -17.77 10.73 10.96
CA SER A 93 -19.00 10.88 11.77
C SER A 93 -20.31 10.68 10.98
N GLY A 94 -20.32 9.93 9.89
CA GLY A 94 -21.49 9.67 9.04
C GLY A 94 -21.80 8.18 8.88
N LYS A 95 -23.03 7.86 8.46
CA LYS A 95 -23.53 6.50 8.27
C LYS A 95 -22.80 5.64 7.22
N GLU A 96 -21.79 6.18 6.56
CA GLU A 96 -20.90 5.49 5.62
C GLU A 96 -19.47 5.46 6.15
N ALA A 97 -19.29 4.91 7.35
CA ALA A 97 -17.98 4.73 7.94
C ALA A 97 -17.21 3.63 7.17
N SER A 98 -16.47 4.04 6.12
CA SER A 98 -15.53 3.21 5.42
C SER A 98 -14.12 3.55 5.92
N GLY A 99 -13.59 2.74 6.82
CA GLY A 99 -12.22 2.90 7.29
C GLY A 99 -11.93 1.96 8.45
N PHE A 100 -10.69 1.55 8.59
CA PHE A 100 -10.24 0.61 9.64
C PHE A 100 -10.53 1.08 11.07
N ALA A 101 -10.76 2.35 11.29
CA ALA A 101 -10.91 2.93 12.63
C ALA A 101 -12.35 3.22 13.03
N ALA A 102 -13.27 3.17 12.12
CA ALA A 102 -14.66 2.94 12.47
C ALA A 102 -14.80 1.68 13.35
N ALA A 103 -13.78 0.83 13.33
CA ALA A 103 -13.72 -0.41 14.10
C ALA A 103 -14.05 -0.25 15.59
N TRP A 104 -13.69 0.84 16.24
CA TRP A 104 -14.00 1.00 17.68
C TRP A 104 -15.40 1.58 17.95
N GLN A 105 -16.05 2.12 16.92
CA GLN A 105 -17.42 2.65 16.98
C GLN A 105 -18.41 1.77 16.21
N CYS A 106 -17.92 0.90 15.30
CA CYS A 106 -18.73 -0.03 14.55
C CYS A 106 -19.24 -1.16 15.44
N THR A 107 -20.42 -1.66 15.12
CA THR A 107 -20.96 -2.90 15.68
C THR A 107 -20.08 -4.10 15.29
N THR A 108 -20.16 -5.17 16.07
CA THR A 108 -19.45 -6.43 15.75
C THR A 108 -19.87 -6.98 14.38
N ALA A 109 -21.13 -6.82 13.99
CA ALA A 109 -21.64 -7.23 12.68
C ALA A 109 -20.98 -6.45 11.54
N GLU A 110 -20.86 -5.13 11.65
CA GLU A 110 -20.17 -4.28 10.67
C GLU A 110 -18.69 -4.64 10.55
N LYS A 111 -18.01 -4.91 11.68
CA LYS A 111 -16.62 -5.35 11.71
C LYS A 111 -16.40 -6.70 11.03
N ARG A 112 -17.31 -7.65 11.25
CA ARG A 112 -17.28 -8.98 10.59
C ARG A 112 -17.49 -8.84 9.08
N GLU A 113 -18.43 -8.00 8.66
CA GLU A 113 -18.71 -7.80 7.23
C GLU A 113 -17.47 -7.32 6.45
N VAL A 114 -16.60 -6.50 7.07
CA VAL A 114 -15.35 -6.04 6.47
C VAL A 114 -14.14 -6.91 6.85
N GLY A 115 -14.33 -7.96 7.64
CA GLY A 115 -13.28 -8.87 8.09
C GLY A 115 -12.26 -8.23 9.03
N SER A 116 -12.61 -7.13 9.72
CA SER A 116 -11.72 -6.41 10.64
C SER A 116 -11.77 -6.90 12.08
N ILE A 117 -12.54 -7.93 12.37
CA ILE A 117 -12.56 -8.61 13.65
C ILE A 117 -12.61 -10.13 13.43
N LEU A 118 -11.89 -10.87 14.25
CA LEU A 118 -12.06 -12.29 14.43
C LEU A 118 -12.57 -12.53 15.85
N THR A 119 -13.67 -13.23 15.99
CA THR A 119 -14.30 -13.56 17.28
C THR A 119 -14.36 -15.07 17.45
N ASP A 120 -14.76 -15.51 18.64
CA ASP A 120 -15.01 -16.89 18.97
C ASP A 120 -13.76 -17.79 18.83
N LEU A 121 -12.58 -17.15 18.96
CA LEU A 121 -11.31 -17.84 18.86
C LEU A 121 -11.03 -18.66 20.13
N ARG A 122 -10.48 -19.86 19.94
CA ARG A 122 -10.09 -20.77 21.02
C ARG A 122 -8.59 -20.98 21.02
N LEU A 123 -7.97 -20.88 22.18
CA LEU A 123 -6.55 -21.22 22.31
C LEU A 123 -6.35 -22.73 22.09
N LEU A 124 -5.54 -23.06 21.06
CA LEU A 124 -5.16 -24.48 20.77
C LEU A 124 -3.86 -24.84 21.48
N SER A 125 -2.84 -23.98 21.35
CA SER A 125 -1.54 -24.20 21.99
C SER A 125 -0.78 -22.88 22.17
N THR A 126 0.30 -22.94 22.96
CA THR A 126 1.23 -21.83 23.17
C THR A 126 2.66 -22.30 22.99
N GLU A 127 3.53 -21.45 22.45
CA GLU A 127 4.97 -21.68 22.35
C GLU A 127 5.71 -20.63 23.18
N THR A 128 6.81 -21.03 23.81
CA THR A 128 7.68 -20.12 24.57
C THR A 128 8.63 -19.36 23.63
N ASP A 129 9.26 -18.30 24.17
CA ASP A 129 10.37 -17.62 23.50
C ASP A 129 11.60 -18.55 23.40
N GLU A 130 12.61 -18.12 22.63
CA GLU A 130 13.87 -18.86 22.41
C GLU A 130 14.62 -19.17 23.71
N ASN A 131 14.37 -18.43 24.79
CA ASN A 131 14.99 -18.59 26.09
C ASN A 131 14.13 -19.42 27.06
N GLY A 132 12.93 -19.82 26.66
CA GLY A 132 12.00 -20.58 27.50
C GLY A 132 11.37 -19.75 28.64
N HIS A 133 11.46 -18.41 28.62
CA HIS A 133 11.09 -17.55 29.74
C HIS A 133 9.67 -16.98 29.70
N GLY A 134 8.88 -17.31 28.69
CA GLY A 134 7.50 -16.87 28.61
C GLY A 134 6.80 -17.27 27.32
N VAL A 135 5.48 -17.21 27.32
CA VAL A 135 4.65 -17.46 26.13
C VAL A 135 4.91 -16.35 25.12
N LYS A 136 5.35 -16.72 23.93
CA LYS A 136 5.66 -15.82 22.82
C LYS A 136 4.73 -16.00 21.63
N HIS A 137 4.33 -17.24 21.32
CA HIS A 137 3.42 -17.54 20.23
C HIS A 137 2.13 -18.17 20.74
N LEU A 138 1.03 -17.81 20.12
CA LEU A 138 -0.31 -18.28 20.43
C LEU A 138 -0.93 -18.87 19.17
N HIS A 139 -1.43 -20.08 19.27
CA HIS A 139 -2.17 -20.78 18.24
C HIS A 139 -3.65 -20.70 18.58
N LEU A 140 -4.44 -20.04 17.76
CA LEU A 140 -5.86 -19.77 17.99
C LEU A 140 -6.70 -20.38 16.87
N GLY A 141 -7.61 -21.28 17.22
CA GLY A 141 -8.55 -21.88 16.29
C GLY A 141 -9.62 -20.90 15.83
N LEU A 142 -9.90 -20.92 14.54
CA LEU A 142 -10.94 -20.13 13.89
C LEU A 142 -12.28 -20.88 13.92
N PRO A 143 -13.43 -20.20 14.10
CA PRO A 143 -14.72 -20.82 13.94
C PRO A 143 -15.00 -21.14 12.47
N GLU A 144 -15.67 -22.25 12.18
CA GLU A 144 -16.06 -22.65 10.82
C GLU A 144 -17.23 -21.81 10.27
N THR A 145 -18.08 -21.34 11.16
CA THR A 145 -19.26 -20.54 10.82
C THR A 145 -19.33 -19.28 11.68
N ASP A 146 -19.89 -18.23 11.11
CA ASP A 146 -20.29 -17.03 11.87
C ASP A 146 -21.44 -17.38 12.83
N PRO A 147 -21.66 -16.60 13.92
CA PRO A 147 -22.74 -16.84 14.88
C PRO A 147 -24.14 -16.94 14.28
N ASP A 148 -24.34 -16.38 13.09
CA ASP A 148 -25.59 -16.43 12.34
C ASP A 148 -25.77 -17.72 11.54
N GLY A 149 -24.82 -18.69 11.67
CA GLY A 149 -24.85 -19.98 10.95
C GLY A 149 -24.43 -19.88 9.47
N GLU A 150 -24.03 -18.71 9.01
CA GLU A 150 -23.46 -18.52 7.68
C GLU A 150 -21.94 -18.81 7.68
N THR A 151 -21.39 -19.13 6.51
CA THR A 151 -19.95 -19.32 6.38
C THR A 151 -19.19 -18.06 6.80
N ALA A 152 -18.19 -18.25 7.63
CA ALA A 152 -17.40 -17.16 8.17
C ALA A 152 -16.77 -16.30 7.04
N THR A 153 -16.92 -14.96 7.16
CA THR A 153 -16.29 -14.02 6.24
C THR A 153 -14.76 -14.12 6.38
N PRO A 154 -14.00 -14.30 5.28
CA PRO A 154 -12.55 -14.41 5.37
C PRO A 154 -11.94 -13.18 6.06
N PRO A 155 -10.98 -13.39 7.00
CA PRO A 155 -10.37 -12.30 7.73
C PRO A 155 -9.62 -11.35 6.82
N ASN A 156 -9.66 -10.05 7.15
CA ASN A 156 -8.88 -9.02 6.47
C ASN A 156 -7.50 -8.80 7.09
N PHE A 157 -6.97 -9.83 7.74
CA PHE A 157 -5.63 -9.82 8.31
C PHE A 157 -4.61 -10.44 7.35
N ARG A 158 -3.36 -10.03 7.51
CA ARG A 158 -2.21 -10.57 6.77
C ARG A 158 -1.09 -10.95 7.74
N THR A 159 -0.24 -11.85 7.33
CA THR A 159 1.04 -12.08 8.01
C THR A 159 1.81 -10.75 8.09
N GLY A 160 2.27 -10.40 9.30
CA GLY A 160 2.92 -9.14 9.60
C GLY A 160 2.01 -8.04 10.14
N ASP A 161 0.69 -8.18 10.06
CA ASP A 161 -0.25 -7.19 10.62
C ASP A 161 -0.13 -7.13 12.15
N ILE A 162 -0.16 -5.91 12.68
CA ILE A 162 -0.16 -5.69 14.11
C ILE A 162 -1.60 -5.72 14.61
N VAL A 163 -1.86 -6.53 15.61
CA VAL A 163 -3.19 -6.77 16.15
C VAL A 163 -3.22 -6.66 17.67
N VAL A 164 -4.41 -6.45 18.20
CA VAL A 164 -4.72 -6.58 19.62
C VAL A 164 -5.56 -7.83 19.84
N LEU A 165 -5.12 -8.67 20.78
CA LEU A 165 -5.83 -9.84 21.26
C LEU A 165 -6.46 -9.51 22.62
N TYR A 166 -7.74 -9.79 22.79
CA TYR A 166 -8.44 -9.57 24.06
C TYR A 166 -9.52 -10.62 24.30
N ARG A 167 -9.87 -10.82 25.59
CA ARG A 167 -10.96 -11.71 25.98
C ARG A 167 -12.27 -10.95 25.99
N TYR A 168 -13.36 -11.67 25.77
CA TYR A 168 -14.70 -11.15 25.98
C TYR A 168 -15.64 -12.28 26.46
N GLU A 169 -16.77 -11.88 27.08
CA GLU A 169 -17.83 -12.80 27.46
C GLU A 169 -18.75 -13.06 26.27
N THR A 170 -18.96 -14.32 25.88
CA THR A 170 -19.74 -14.71 24.68
C THR A 170 -21.21 -14.27 24.76
N ALA A 171 -21.71 -14.00 25.97
CA ALA A 171 -23.04 -13.42 26.18
C ALA A 171 -23.13 -11.92 25.85
N ARG A 172 -22.04 -11.26 25.48
CA ARG A 172 -21.94 -9.82 25.13
C ARG A 172 -21.16 -9.62 23.85
N GLU A 173 -21.38 -8.48 23.20
CA GLU A 173 -20.53 -8.10 22.07
C GLU A 173 -19.07 -7.86 22.52
N PRO A 174 -18.08 -8.28 21.72
CA PRO A 174 -16.68 -7.98 21.94
C PRO A 174 -16.44 -6.49 22.04
N ASP A 175 -15.75 -6.06 23.09
CA ASP A 175 -15.37 -4.64 23.28
C ASP A 175 -13.96 -4.59 23.88
N LEU A 176 -12.96 -4.30 23.05
CA LEU A 176 -11.55 -4.24 23.46
C LEU A 176 -11.25 -3.21 24.57
N ARG A 177 -12.18 -2.28 24.84
CA ARG A 177 -12.05 -1.27 25.91
C ARG A 177 -12.36 -1.82 27.29
N ARG A 178 -12.93 -3.01 27.39
CA ARG A 178 -13.42 -3.61 28.66
C ARG A 178 -12.45 -4.57 29.29
N ASP A 179 -11.55 -5.16 28.51
CA ASP A 179 -10.66 -6.23 28.96
C ASP A 179 -9.18 -5.90 28.78
N MET A 180 -8.33 -6.79 29.31
CA MET A 180 -6.88 -6.73 29.10
C MET A 180 -6.58 -7.02 27.63
N VAL A 181 -5.77 -6.19 27.02
CA VAL A 181 -5.34 -6.34 25.63
C VAL A 181 -3.87 -6.79 25.56
N PHE A 182 -3.59 -7.71 24.67
CA PHE A 182 -2.24 -8.15 24.33
C PHE A 182 -1.93 -7.69 22.91
N ARG A 183 -0.80 -7.03 22.73
CA ARG A 183 -0.31 -6.67 21.41
C ARG A 183 0.42 -7.83 20.79
N ALA A 184 0.06 -8.14 19.57
CA ALA A 184 0.63 -9.22 18.80
C ALA A 184 0.84 -8.83 17.33
N THR A 185 1.59 -9.66 16.64
CA THR A 185 1.73 -9.64 15.19
C THR A 185 1.20 -10.95 14.64
N VAL A 186 0.42 -10.88 13.57
CA VAL A 186 -0.04 -12.07 12.86
C VAL A 186 1.16 -12.75 12.21
N ARG A 187 1.49 -13.96 12.68
CA ARG A 187 2.59 -14.76 12.14
C ARG A 187 2.16 -15.57 10.93
N GLN A 188 0.96 -16.15 11.01
CA GLN A 188 0.41 -17.00 9.98
C GLN A 188 -1.11 -17.06 10.10
N ILE A 189 -1.79 -17.21 8.97
CA ILE A 189 -3.23 -17.48 8.90
C ILE A 189 -3.37 -18.76 8.07
N LEU A 190 -3.94 -19.78 8.68
CA LEU A 190 -4.30 -21.04 8.08
C LEU A 190 -5.81 -21.13 7.93
N GLU A 191 -6.31 -22.17 7.30
CA GLU A 191 -7.74 -22.36 7.07
C GLU A 191 -8.57 -22.38 8.36
N HIS A 192 -8.05 -23.05 9.41
CA HIS A 192 -8.74 -23.22 10.69
C HIS A 192 -7.98 -22.62 11.88
N GLU A 193 -6.91 -21.88 11.64
CA GLU A 193 -6.03 -21.40 12.70
C GLU A 193 -5.39 -20.06 12.35
N VAL A 194 -5.23 -19.20 13.36
CA VAL A 194 -4.37 -18.01 13.30
C VAL A 194 -3.26 -18.12 14.34
N VAL A 195 -2.02 -17.91 13.90
CA VAL A 195 -0.85 -17.91 14.78
C VAL A 195 -0.42 -16.48 15.04
N LEU A 196 -0.34 -16.11 16.32
CA LEU A 196 0.08 -14.79 16.76
C LEU A 196 1.44 -14.85 17.46
N THR A 197 2.27 -13.84 17.19
CA THR A 197 3.49 -13.58 17.96
C THR A 197 3.26 -12.38 18.87
N LEU A 198 3.30 -12.58 20.17
CA LEU A 198 3.17 -11.50 21.15
C LEU A 198 4.34 -10.52 21.03
N ARG A 199 4.10 -9.23 21.14
CA ARG A 199 5.17 -8.21 21.16
C ARG A 199 6.11 -8.43 22.36
N GLU A 200 5.52 -8.70 23.52
CA GLU A 200 6.24 -8.99 24.74
C GLU A 200 5.84 -10.39 25.23
N ALA A 201 6.82 -11.25 25.51
CA ALA A 201 6.57 -12.57 26.05
C ALA A 201 5.87 -12.45 27.42
N GLN A 202 4.88 -13.30 27.66
CA GLN A 202 4.13 -13.32 28.94
C GLN A 202 4.63 -14.43 29.82
N THR A 203 5.17 -14.09 30.97
CA THR A 203 5.73 -15.06 31.93
C THR A 203 4.65 -15.91 32.59
N GLU A 204 3.44 -15.38 32.77
CA GLU A 204 2.32 -16.10 33.37
C GLU A 204 1.38 -16.65 32.27
N ALA A 205 1.56 -17.90 31.90
CA ALA A 205 0.76 -18.57 30.86
C ALA A 205 -0.74 -18.66 31.18
N ARG A 206 -1.12 -18.63 32.46
CA ARG A 206 -2.52 -18.74 32.90
C ARG A 206 -3.36 -17.53 32.47
N VAL A 207 -2.73 -16.39 32.10
CA VAL A 207 -3.47 -15.24 31.57
C VAL A 207 -4.19 -15.55 30.27
N PHE A 208 -3.78 -16.61 29.56
CA PHE A 208 -4.42 -17.04 28.33
C PHE A 208 -5.50 -18.10 28.53
N CYS A 209 -5.69 -18.61 29.77
CA CYS A 209 -6.77 -19.55 30.07
C CYS A 209 -8.12 -18.82 30.07
N LEU A 210 -9.06 -19.35 29.30
CA LEU A 210 -10.44 -18.89 29.28
C LEU A 210 -11.25 -19.56 30.42
N ARG A 211 -12.21 -18.80 30.97
CA ARG A 211 -13.28 -19.34 31.81
C ARG A 211 -14.44 -19.78 30.93
N GLU A 212 -15.35 -20.57 31.48
CA GLU A 212 -16.61 -20.90 30.84
C GLU A 212 -17.37 -19.61 30.43
N GLY A 213 -17.88 -19.55 29.21
CA GLY A 213 -18.55 -18.39 28.66
C GLY A 213 -17.63 -17.27 28.17
N GLN A 214 -16.32 -17.51 28.07
CA GLN A 214 -15.37 -16.54 27.51
C GLN A 214 -14.79 -17.03 26.17
N SER A 215 -14.41 -16.09 25.32
CA SER A 215 -13.71 -16.35 24.08
C SER A 215 -12.65 -15.28 23.80
N TRP A 216 -11.78 -15.51 22.82
CA TRP A 216 -10.81 -14.53 22.34
C TRP A 216 -11.32 -13.81 21.10
N ALA A 217 -10.95 -12.54 20.99
CA ALA A 217 -11.14 -11.74 19.80
C ALA A 217 -9.84 -11.04 19.39
N ILE A 218 -9.70 -10.82 18.08
CA ILE A 218 -8.57 -10.10 17.49
C ILE A 218 -9.11 -8.95 16.67
N GLU A 219 -8.52 -7.77 16.85
CA GLU A 219 -8.75 -6.57 16.03
C GLU A 219 -7.41 -5.95 15.62
N PRO A 220 -7.34 -5.16 14.51
CA PRO A 220 -6.13 -4.44 14.14
C PRO A 220 -5.67 -3.47 15.25
N ASP A 221 -4.35 -3.41 15.50
CA ASP A 221 -3.77 -2.39 16.38
C ASP A 221 -3.47 -1.11 15.60
N PHE A 222 -4.22 -0.07 15.87
CA PHE A 222 -4.09 1.26 15.23
C PHE A 222 -3.04 2.15 15.88
N MET A 223 -2.09 1.61 16.63
CA MET A 223 -1.04 2.39 17.27
C MET A 223 0.00 2.85 16.24
N ASP A 224 0.15 4.16 16.20
CA ASP A 224 1.01 4.90 15.29
C ASP A 224 2.51 4.73 15.62
N ALA A 225 3.14 3.69 15.09
CA ALA A 225 4.60 3.57 15.13
C ALA A 225 5.27 4.21 13.89
N GLY A 226 4.53 4.48 12.82
CA GLY A 226 5.05 4.85 11.52
C GLY A 226 5.09 6.35 11.21
N SER A 227 4.28 7.16 11.84
CA SER A 227 4.14 8.59 11.51
C SER A 227 5.38 9.43 11.83
N ARG A 228 6.26 8.97 12.73
CA ARG A 228 7.47 9.74 13.10
C ARG A 228 8.36 10.08 11.91
N GLY A 229 8.57 9.12 11.00
CA GLY A 229 9.37 9.33 9.80
C GLY A 229 8.77 10.40 8.89
N ILE A 230 7.46 10.38 8.72
CA ILE A 230 6.71 11.31 7.86
C ILE A 230 6.78 12.74 8.43
N TYR A 231 6.50 12.92 9.72
CA TYR A 231 6.62 14.24 10.37
C TYR A 231 8.05 14.77 10.35
N ARG A 232 9.05 13.89 10.50
CA ARG A 232 10.46 14.27 10.32
C ARG A 232 10.72 14.73 8.89
N GLY A 233 10.20 14.05 7.88
CA GLY A 233 10.31 14.46 6.47
C GLY A 233 9.73 15.84 6.22
N LEU A 234 8.56 16.15 6.79
CA LEU A 234 7.96 17.48 6.74
C LEU A 234 8.85 18.53 7.43
N TYR A 235 9.40 18.23 8.61
CA TYR A 235 10.32 19.13 9.30
C TYR A 235 11.61 19.34 8.50
N ASN A 236 12.17 18.27 7.93
CA ASN A 236 13.36 18.35 7.10
C ASN A 236 13.18 19.25 5.87
N LEU A 237 11.94 19.38 5.34
CA LEU A 237 11.64 20.34 4.27
C LEU A 237 12.02 21.77 4.68
N LEU A 238 11.80 22.15 5.95
CA LEU A 238 12.12 23.50 6.43
C LEU A 238 13.63 23.74 6.57
N THR A 239 14.41 22.67 6.79
CA THR A 239 15.86 22.72 7.04
C THR A 239 16.70 22.29 5.86
N ALA A 240 16.10 21.68 4.83
CA ALA A 240 16.79 21.17 3.66
C ALA A 240 17.50 22.29 2.85
N PRO A 241 18.56 21.96 2.09
CA PRO A 241 19.21 22.89 1.18
C PRO A 241 18.21 23.57 0.26
N ALA A 242 18.37 24.88 0.04
CA ALA A 242 17.41 25.72 -0.69
C ALA A 242 17.11 25.18 -2.11
N ASP A 243 18.16 24.71 -2.80
CA ASP A 243 18.01 24.16 -4.15
C ASP A 243 17.16 22.88 -4.16
N ARG A 244 17.42 21.96 -3.19
CA ARG A 244 16.61 20.73 -3.00
C ARG A 244 15.15 21.08 -2.74
N ARG A 245 14.89 22.00 -1.83
CA ARG A 245 13.55 22.47 -1.49
C ARG A 245 12.84 23.07 -2.69
N ALA A 246 13.55 23.90 -3.48
CA ALA A 246 12.97 24.60 -4.62
C ALA A 246 12.41 23.64 -5.68
N TRP A 247 13.13 22.58 -6.06
CA TRP A 247 12.59 21.66 -7.04
C TRP A 247 11.52 20.73 -6.44
N VAL A 248 11.65 20.26 -5.18
CA VAL A 248 10.63 19.43 -4.56
C VAL A 248 9.31 20.18 -4.38
N LEU A 249 9.35 21.46 -4.04
CA LEU A 249 8.15 22.29 -4.01
C LEU A 249 7.59 22.58 -5.41
N GLY A 250 8.40 22.47 -6.45
CA GLY A 250 8.02 22.84 -7.83
C GLY A 250 8.25 24.32 -8.15
N GLN A 251 9.04 25.03 -7.34
CA GLN A 251 9.46 26.42 -7.58
C GLN A 251 10.47 26.54 -8.74
N ARG A 252 11.21 25.46 -9.02
CA ARG A 252 11.99 25.28 -10.23
C ARG A 252 11.78 23.90 -10.85
N PRO A 253 11.91 23.75 -12.17
CA PRO A 253 11.90 22.43 -12.79
C PRO A 253 13.13 21.61 -12.39
N PRO A 254 13.07 20.27 -12.47
CA PRO A 254 14.23 19.40 -12.41
C PRO A 254 15.24 19.75 -13.51
N SER A 255 16.52 19.69 -13.18
CA SER A 255 17.62 20.00 -14.08
C SER A 255 18.16 18.76 -14.79
N THR A 256 18.75 18.97 -15.98
CA THR A 256 19.37 17.91 -16.79
C THR A 256 20.79 18.27 -17.19
N ALA A 257 21.62 17.22 -17.39
CA ALA A 257 22.90 17.36 -18.03
C ALA A 257 22.75 17.35 -19.56
N THR A 258 23.57 18.13 -20.25
CA THR A 258 23.54 18.22 -21.71
C THR A 258 24.16 17.01 -22.42
N HIS A 259 25.09 16.33 -21.74
CA HIS A 259 25.78 15.16 -22.28
C HIS A 259 26.01 14.12 -21.17
N VAL A 260 25.71 12.86 -21.48
CA VAL A 260 25.99 11.72 -20.60
C VAL A 260 26.47 10.51 -21.43
N GLU A 261 27.50 9.85 -20.93
CA GLU A 261 27.99 8.60 -21.48
C GLU A 261 27.39 7.45 -20.69
N LEU A 262 26.97 6.40 -21.40
CA LEU A 262 26.48 5.17 -20.78
C LEU A 262 27.67 4.26 -20.49
N LEU A 263 27.68 3.66 -19.30
CA LEU A 263 28.67 2.68 -18.87
C LEU A 263 28.26 1.25 -19.24
N THR A 264 26.94 1.05 -19.49
CA THR A 264 26.37 -0.26 -19.89
C THR A 264 25.77 -0.19 -21.29
N THR A 265 25.49 -1.36 -21.85
CA THR A 265 24.80 -1.50 -23.12
C THR A 265 23.44 -2.15 -22.88
N PRO A 266 22.33 -1.39 -22.80
CA PRO A 266 20.99 -1.95 -22.63
C PRO A 266 20.56 -2.81 -23.82
N GLU A 267 19.64 -3.76 -23.57
CA GLU A 267 19.19 -4.78 -24.54
C GLU A 267 18.59 -4.22 -25.85
N ASN A 268 18.00 -3.02 -25.79
CA ASN A 268 17.31 -2.43 -26.95
C ASN A 268 17.34 -0.90 -26.91
N ALA A 269 16.92 -0.29 -28.03
CA ALA A 269 16.94 1.16 -28.20
C ALA A 269 16.04 1.92 -27.18
N GLU A 270 14.87 1.36 -26.80
CA GLU A 270 13.96 1.95 -25.82
C GLU A 270 14.62 2.04 -24.44
N LEU A 271 15.22 0.93 -23.98
CA LEU A 271 15.97 0.89 -22.71
C LEU A 271 17.21 1.78 -22.75
N THR A 272 17.91 1.84 -23.90
CA THR A 272 19.05 2.76 -24.08
C THR A 272 18.62 4.22 -23.94
N GLN A 273 17.48 4.58 -24.54
CA GLN A 273 16.93 5.93 -24.40
C GLN A 273 16.48 6.24 -22.96
N LEU A 274 15.81 5.27 -22.30
CA LEU A 274 15.44 5.37 -20.89
C LEU A 274 16.64 5.68 -20.01
N VAL A 275 17.67 4.82 -20.09
CA VAL A 275 18.88 4.95 -19.24
C VAL A 275 19.57 6.26 -19.50
N ARG A 276 19.71 6.68 -20.77
CA ARG A 276 20.32 7.96 -21.14
C ARG A 276 19.59 9.17 -20.57
N LYS A 277 18.24 9.21 -20.71
CA LYS A 277 17.41 10.27 -20.14
C LYS A 277 17.49 10.30 -18.60
N ALA A 278 17.38 9.15 -17.95
CA ALA A 278 17.43 9.04 -16.50
C ALA A 278 18.80 9.42 -15.94
N LYS A 279 19.90 9.07 -16.62
CA LYS A 279 21.25 9.46 -16.24
C LYS A 279 21.49 10.96 -16.44
N ALA A 280 20.86 11.56 -17.46
CA ALA A 280 20.92 13.01 -17.70
C ALA A 280 20.15 13.82 -16.64
N ALA A 281 19.06 13.28 -16.08
CA ALA A 281 18.31 13.95 -15.02
C ALA A 281 19.12 14.05 -13.73
N ARG A 282 19.29 15.25 -13.20
CA ARG A 282 20.12 15.51 -12.01
C ARG A 282 19.34 15.52 -10.71
N ASP A 283 18.05 15.77 -10.76
CA ASP A 283 17.17 15.88 -9.59
C ASP A 283 16.15 14.77 -9.56
N LEU A 284 15.25 14.76 -10.54
CA LEU A 284 14.10 13.88 -10.63
C LEU A 284 13.90 13.37 -12.05
N PHE A 285 13.62 12.07 -12.15
CA PHE A 285 13.18 11.43 -13.38
C PHE A 285 11.91 10.60 -13.12
N LEU A 286 10.94 10.70 -14.01
CA LEU A 286 9.71 9.90 -13.96
C LEU A 286 9.73 8.81 -15.04
N LEU A 287 9.54 7.56 -14.60
CA LEU A 287 9.29 6.44 -15.49
C LEU A 287 7.83 6.02 -15.38
N VAL A 288 7.06 6.28 -16.43
CA VAL A 288 5.68 5.83 -16.54
C VAL A 288 5.66 4.43 -17.13
N GLY A 289 5.16 3.47 -16.37
CA GLY A 289 5.11 2.07 -16.78
C GLY A 289 3.71 1.49 -16.68
N PRO A 290 2.92 1.49 -17.77
CA PRO A 290 1.67 0.74 -17.83
C PRO A 290 1.83 -0.74 -17.48
N PRO A 291 0.72 -1.47 -17.22
CA PRO A 291 0.78 -2.89 -16.87
C PRO A 291 1.52 -3.73 -17.92
N GLY A 292 2.38 -4.64 -17.47
CA GLY A 292 3.08 -5.57 -18.34
C GLY A 292 4.22 -5.00 -19.18
N THR A 293 4.60 -3.73 -18.96
CA THR A 293 5.67 -3.08 -19.76
C THR A 293 7.08 -3.38 -19.24
N GLY A 294 7.21 -4.11 -18.14
CA GLY A 294 8.52 -4.46 -17.59
C GLY A 294 9.20 -3.34 -16.81
N LYS A 295 8.42 -2.38 -16.26
CA LYS A 295 8.94 -1.25 -15.46
C LYS A 295 9.91 -1.69 -14.35
N THR A 296 9.55 -2.71 -13.56
CA THR A 296 10.38 -3.24 -12.46
C THR A 296 11.43 -4.22 -12.97
N SER A 297 11.05 -5.15 -13.86
CA SER A 297 11.94 -6.22 -14.30
C SER A 297 13.01 -5.80 -15.29
N LYS A 298 12.75 -4.80 -16.13
CA LYS A 298 13.68 -4.27 -17.13
C LYS A 298 14.08 -2.83 -16.84
N GLY A 299 13.11 -1.94 -16.65
CA GLY A 299 13.36 -0.52 -16.43
C GLY A 299 14.22 -0.26 -15.20
N LEU A 300 13.76 -0.68 -14.01
CA LEU A 300 14.50 -0.52 -12.76
C LEU A 300 15.87 -1.20 -12.83
N MET A 301 15.94 -2.42 -13.33
CA MET A 301 17.19 -3.17 -13.39
C MET A 301 18.22 -2.53 -14.32
N CYS A 302 17.84 -2.03 -15.50
CA CYS A 302 18.76 -1.31 -16.39
C CYS A 302 19.31 -0.03 -15.74
N LEU A 303 18.46 0.73 -15.05
CA LEU A 303 18.87 1.93 -14.31
C LEU A 303 19.84 1.60 -13.17
N LEU A 304 19.55 0.54 -12.42
CA LEU A 304 20.41 0.06 -11.34
C LEU A 304 21.76 -0.41 -11.85
N LEU A 305 21.79 -1.22 -12.90
CA LEU A 305 23.03 -1.75 -13.46
C LEU A 305 23.92 -0.63 -14.03
N GLU A 306 23.33 0.37 -14.68
CA GLU A 306 24.05 1.56 -15.16
C GLU A 306 24.70 2.32 -14.01
N GLU A 307 23.98 2.48 -12.89
CA GLU A 307 24.50 3.18 -11.73
C GLU A 307 25.60 2.39 -11.04
N LEU A 308 25.42 1.08 -10.87
CA LEU A 308 26.40 0.20 -10.23
C LEU A 308 27.65 -0.08 -11.10
N ALA A 309 27.62 0.25 -12.39
CA ALA A 309 28.81 0.18 -13.25
C ALA A 309 29.90 1.15 -12.81
N ASP A 310 29.55 2.23 -12.12
CA ASP A 310 30.50 3.06 -11.40
C ASP A 310 30.71 2.48 -9.99
N PRO A 311 31.94 2.09 -9.60
CA PRO A 311 32.22 1.44 -8.31
C PRO A 311 31.96 2.33 -7.10
N ASP A 312 32.00 3.65 -7.25
CA ASP A 312 31.85 4.62 -6.15
C ASP A 312 30.40 4.95 -5.82
N THR A 313 29.44 4.44 -6.60
CA THR A 313 28.01 4.75 -6.42
C THR A 313 27.33 3.82 -5.42
N GLN A 314 26.31 4.34 -4.76
CA GLN A 314 25.44 3.62 -3.86
C GLN A 314 23.97 3.93 -4.23
N VAL A 315 23.11 2.92 -4.19
CA VAL A 315 21.74 3.01 -4.65
C VAL A 315 20.74 2.62 -3.54
N LEU A 316 19.69 3.43 -3.39
CA LEU A 316 18.56 3.15 -2.53
C LEU A 316 17.38 2.68 -3.39
N LEU A 317 16.82 1.51 -3.11
CA LEU A 317 15.64 0.98 -3.78
C LEU A 317 14.46 1.00 -2.84
N GLY A 318 13.42 1.71 -3.21
CA GLY A 318 12.19 1.83 -2.44
C GLY A 318 10.98 1.30 -3.19
N ALA A 319 9.98 0.80 -2.45
CA ALA A 319 8.67 0.50 -3.02
C ALA A 319 7.56 0.76 -1.98
N PHE A 320 6.31 0.83 -2.45
CA PHE A 320 5.18 1.06 -1.55
C PHE A 320 4.88 -0.16 -0.66
N THR A 321 4.89 -1.37 -1.21
CA THR A 321 4.51 -2.60 -0.51
C THR A 321 5.68 -3.56 -0.31
N ASN A 322 5.61 -4.41 0.73
CA ASN A 322 6.58 -5.48 0.95
C ASN A 322 6.65 -6.44 -0.24
N ARG A 323 5.53 -6.73 -0.89
CA ARG A 323 5.48 -7.58 -2.09
C ARG A 323 6.32 -6.99 -3.24
N ALA A 324 6.20 -5.69 -3.50
CA ALA A 324 7.01 -5.03 -4.51
C ALA A 324 8.50 -5.03 -4.13
N VAL A 325 8.83 -4.86 -2.84
CA VAL A 325 10.19 -5.01 -2.32
C VAL A 325 10.71 -6.44 -2.54
N ASP A 326 9.89 -7.47 -2.28
CA ASP A 326 10.27 -8.88 -2.51
C ASP A 326 10.51 -9.17 -4.00
N GLU A 327 9.73 -8.58 -4.90
CA GLU A 327 9.96 -8.67 -6.35
C GLU A 327 11.31 -8.06 -6.75
N ILE A 328 11.64 -6.89 -6.20
CA ILE A 328 12.95 -6.26 -6.40
C ILE A 328 14.07 -7.17 -5.86
N CYS A 329 13.94 -7.68 -4.63
CA CYS A 329 14.92 -8.60 -4.02
C CYS A 329 15.15 -9.83 -4.90
N GLY A 330 14.08 -10.41 -5.46
CA GLY A 330 14.18 -11.54 -6.39
C GLY A 330 15.01 -11.21 -7.64
N LYS A 331 14.88 -10.00 -8.20
CA LYS A 331 15.69 -9.55 -9.34
C LYS A 331 17.15 -9.33 -8.97
N LEU A 332 17.41 -8.76 -7.79
CA LEU A 332 18.78 -8.59 -7.29
C LEU A 332 19.50 -9.92 -7.10
N VAL A 333 18.82 -10.90 -6.49
CA VAL A 333 19.36 -12.27 -6.31
C VAL A 333 19.65 -12.92 -7.67
N GLN A 334 18.71 -12.82 -8.63
CA GLN A 334 18.90 -13.34 -10.00
C GLN A 334 20.09 -12.69 -10.72
N ALA A 335 20.35 -11.42 -10.46
CA ALA A 335 21.47 -10.66 -11.03
C ALA A 335 22.78 -10.83 -10.25
N GLY A 336 22.81 -11.56 -9.12
CA GLY A 336 23.99 -11.73 -8.28
C GLY A 336 24.46 -10.45 -7.56
N ILE A 337 23.53 -9.50 -7.34
CA ILE A 337 23.83 -8.22 -6.68
C ILE A 337 23.61 -8.39 -5.18
N ASP A 338 24.66 -8.06 -4.38
CA ASP A 338 24.52 -8.03 -2.92
C ASP A 338 23.77 -6.78 -2.46
N PHE A 339 22.92 -6.96 -1.45
CA PHE A 339 22.10 -5.88 -0.90
C PHE A 339 21.77 -6.11 0.57
N VAL A 340 21.30 -5.05 1.22
CA VAL A 340 20.67 -5.11 2.54
C VAL A 340 19.21 -4.72 2.41
N ARG A 341 18.33 -5.57 2.94
CA ARG A 341 16.91 -5.28 3.07
C ARG A 341 16.59 -4.66 4.43
N VAL A 342 15.91 -3.53 4.41
CA VAL A 342 15.37 -2.86 5.60
C VAL A 342 13.89 -3.20 5.74
N GLY A 343 13.51 -3.77 6.87
CA GLY A 343 12.12 -4.17 7.14
C GLY A 343 12.00 -5.18 8.26
N ASN A 344 10.78 -5.63 8.49
CA ASN A 344 10.46 -6.63 9.50
C ASN A 344 10.53 -8.05 8.89
N GLU A 345 11.08 -9.01 9.63
CA GLU A 345 11.18 -10.40 9.23
C GLU A 345 9.80 -11.02 8.90
N MET A 346 8.77 -10.68 9.66
CA MET A 346 7.41 -11.21 9.49
C MET A 346 6.75 -10.78 8.18
N SER A 347 7.11 -9.60 7.67
CA SER A 347 6.58 -9.06 6.41
C SER A 347 7.51 -9.28 5.22
N CYS A 348 8.61 -10.02 5.41
CA CYS A 348 9.58 -10.38 4.40
C CYS A 348 9.31 -11.79 3.89
N ASP A 349 9.35 -11.98 2.57
CA ASP A 349 9.32 -13.31 1.98
C ASP A 349 10.46 -14.17 2.59
N PRO A 350 10.19 -15.42 3.04
CA PRO A 350 11.19 -16.29 3.64
C PRO A 350 12.49 -16.44 2.84
N ARG A 351 12.41 -16.38 1.50
CA ARG A 351 13.56 -16.49 0.60
C ARG A 351 14.58 -15.35 0.75
N TYR A 352 14.16 -14.20 1.31
CA TYR A 352 15.01 -12.98 1.39
C TYR A 352 15.30 -12.55 2.83
N ARG A 353 14.95 -13.37 3.84
CA ARG A 353 15.18 -13.06 5.26
C ARG A 353 16.66 -12.88 5.61
N ASP A 354 17.54 -13.66 5.00
CA ASP A 354 18.99 -13.57 5.23
C ASP A 354 19.61 -12.25 4.76
N TYR A 355 18.91 -11.50 3.88
CA TYR A 355 19.30 -10.17 3.43
C TYR A 355 18.83 -9.04 4.34
N LEU A 356 18.00 -9.33 5.36
CA LEU A 356 17.54 -8.33 6.32
C LEU A 356 18.73 -7.75 7.08
N LEU A 357 18.69 -6.43 7.35
CA LEU A 357 19.69 -5.74 8.14
C LEU A 357 19.90 -6.43 9.49
N ASP A 358 18.80 -6.78 10.17
CA ASP A 358 18.82 -7.47 11.46
C ASP A 358 19.48 -8.86 11.36
N ALA A 359 19.23 -9.60 10.28
CA ALA A 359 19.86 -10.90 10.04
C ALA A 359 21.37 -10.77 9.79
N LYS A 360 21.77 -9.84 8.91
CA LYS A 360 23.19 -9.58 8.60
C LYS A 360 23.97 -9.03 9.80
N THR A 361 23.30 -8.35 10.73
CA THR A 361 23.95 -7.75 11.93
C THR A 361 23.88 -8.64 13.17
N ARG A 362 23.08 -9.70 13.17
CA ARG A 362 22.86 -10.58 14.33
C ARG A 362 24.16 -11.16 14.93
N ALA A 363 25.14 -11.47 14.09
CA ALA A 363 26.44 -11.99 14.53
C ALA A 363 27.44 -10.93 14.97
N LEU A 364 27.18 -9.66 14.68
CA LEU A 364 28.08 -8.54 14.99
C LEU A 364 27.90 -8.12 16.45
N LYS A 365 28.99 -7.94 17.17
CA LYS A 365 28.98 -7.60 18.60
C LYS A 365 29.23 -6.13 18.88
N GLN A 366 29.81 -5.40 17.93
CA GLN A 366 30.20 -4.02 18.10
C GLN A 366 29.42 -3.10 17.15
N LEU A 367 29.04 -1.93 17.64
CA LEU A 367 28.29 -0.95 16.85
C LEU A 367 29.10 -0.47 15.62
N ASP A 368 30.41 -0.42 15.73
CA ASP A 368 31.27 0.01 14.62
C ASP A 368 31.32 -1.02 13.49
N GLU A 369 31.19 -2.33 13.79
CA GLU A 369 31.05 -3.38 12.77
C GLU A 369 29.73 -3.22 12.01
N VAL A 370 28.64 -2.90 12.72
CA VAL A 370 27.33 -2.61 12.10
C VAL A 370 27.41 -1.38 11.19
N LYS A 371 28.05 -0.30 11.66
CA LYS A 371 28.28 0.91 10.86
C LYS A 371 29.13 0.62 9.63
N GLN A 372 30.15 -0.22 9.76
CA GLN A 372 31.01 -0.59 8.65
C GLN A 372 30.21 -1.38 7.60
N LEU A 373 29.45 -2.40 7.99
CA LEU A 373 28.57 -3.15 7.09
C LEU A 373 27.59 -2.23 6.35
N VAL A 374 26.96 -1.31 7.07
CA VAL A 374 26.03 -0.34 6.47
C VAL A 374 26.77 0.58 5.48
N ARG A 375 28.00 0.99 5.74
CA ARG A 375 28.81 1.83 4.82
C ARG A 375 29.22 1.10 3.55
N GLU A 376 29.62 -0.16 3.65
CA GLU A 376 30.18 -0.96 2.55
C GLU A 376 29.11 -1.45 1.57
N VAL A 377 27.90 -1.75 2.06
CA VAL A 377 26.83 -2.24 1.19
C VAL A 377 26.41 -1.18 0.17
N ARG A 378 26.43 -1.52 -1.12
CA ARG A 378 26.12 -0.56 -2.19
C ARG A 378 24.63 -0.42 -2.48
N VAL A 379 23.82 -1.44 -2.22
CA VAL A 379 22.40 -1.45 -2.49
C VAL A 379 21.61 -1.66 -1.21
N VAL A 380 20.73 -0.72 -0.89
CA VAL A 380 19.79 -0.80 0.24
C VAL A 380 18.37 -0.85 -0.29
N VAL A 381 17.58 -1.82 0.17
CA VAL A 381 16.22 -2.07 -0.31
C VAL A 381 15.22 -2.05 0.83
N GLY A 382 14.04 -1.47 0.64
CA GLY A 382 12.98 -1.51 1.65
C GLY A 382 11.69 -0.85 1.20
N THR A 383 10.65 -0.96 2.02
CA THR A 383 9.49 -0.10 1.80
C THR A 383 9.86 1.35 2.12
N THR A 384 9.25 2.31 1.43
CA THR A 384 9.48 3.75 1.71
C THR A 384 9.27 4.08 3.18
N HIS A 385 8.30 3.40 3.82
CA HIS A 385 8.05 3.52 5.25
C HIS A 385 9.21 3.01 6.13
N SER A 386 9.73 1.81 5.83
CA SER A 386 10.87 1.24 6.56
C SER A 386 12.13 2.08 6.36
N LEU A 387 12.37 2.53 5.14
CA LEU A 387 13.50 3.40 4.79
C LEU A 387 13.41 4.75 5.52
N ALA A 388 12.22 5.36 5.60
CA ALA A 388 11.99 6.59 6.36
C ALA A 388 12.35 6.47 7.85
N GLY A 389 12.12 5.29 8.44
CA GLY A 389 12.49 4.99 9.83
C GLY A 389 14.00 4.85 10.03
N THR A 390 14.74 4.42 9.02
CA THR A 390 16.17 4.09 9.10
C THR A 390 17.10 5.14 8.47
N VAL A 391 16.57 6.17 7.82
CA VAL A 391 17.38 7.24 7.19
C VAL A 391 18.43 7.85 8.16
N THR A 392 18.10 7.96 9.45
CA THR A 392 19.05 8.44 10.47
C THR A 392 20.22 7.49 10.73
N LEU A 393 20.03 6.18 10.59
CA LEU A 393 21.11 5.19 10.70
C LEU A 393 22.04 5.26 9.47
N MET A 394 21.54 5.81 8.38
CA MET A 394 22.25 5.98 7.11
C MET A 394 22.85 7.39 6.96
N ALA A 395 22.89 8.21 8.02
CA ALA A 395 23.39 9.60 7.95
C ALA A 395 24.84 9.72 7.48
N ASP A 396 25.64 8.66 7.66
CA ASP A 396 27.02 8.57 7.19
C ASP A 396 27.15 8.03 5.75
N LYS A 397 26.02 7.63 5.10
CA LYS A 397 25.99 7.19 3.71
C LYS A 397 25.67 8.34 2.77
N HIS A 398 26.01 8.11 1.51
CA HIS A 398 25.63 9.00 0.42
C HIS A 398 25.16 8.13 -0.76
N PHE A 399 23.92 8.34 -1.19
CA PHE A 399 23.36 7.63 -2.31
C PHE A 399 23.37 8.52 -3.55
N SER A 400 23.99 8.04 -4.62
CA SER A 400 23.96 8.72 -5.92
C SER A 400 22.57 8.68 -6.55
N LEU A 401 21.81 7.62 -6.25
CA LEU A 401 20.49 7.39 -6.83
C LEU A 401 19.54 6.74 -5.82
N ALA A 402 18.29 7.23 -5.75
CA ALA A 402 17.17 6.48 -5.22
C ALA A 402 16.17 6.14 -6.32
N ILE A 403 15.78 4.88 -6.42
CA ILE A 403 14.71 4.41 -7.31
C ILE A 403 13.53 3.98 -6.45
N VAL A 404 12.35 4.57 -6.67
CA VAL A 404 11.14 4.23 -5.93
C VAL A 404 10.10 3.68 -6.90
N ASP A 405 9.78 2.40 -6.75
CA ASP A 405 8.74 1.74 -7.54
C ASP A 405 7.35 1.91 -6.92
N GLU A 406 6.32 1.84 -7.73
CA GLU A 406 4.91 2.10 -7.38
C GLU A 406 4.71 3.49 -6.72
N ALA A 407 5.47 4.49 -7.17
CA ALA A 407 5.47 5.84 -6.58
C ALA A 407 4.14 6.58 -6.75
N SER A 408 3.31 6.20 -7.72
CA SER A 408 1.96 6.74 -7.90
C SER A 408 0.99 6.38 -6.76
N GLN A 409 1.31 5.36 -5.94
CA GLN A 409 0.53 4.96 -4.78
C GLN A 409 0.99 5.65 -3.47
N LEU A 410 2.04 6.45 -3.51
CA LEU A 410 2.61 7.12 -2.35
C LEU A 410 2.11 8.55 -2.24
N LEU A 411 1.44 8.87 -1.15
CA LEU A 411 1.16 10.27 -0.83
C LEU A 411 2.46 11.06 -0.71
N GLU A 412 2.42 12.31 -1.09
CA GLU A 412 3.59 13.19 -1.10
C GLU A 412 4.35 13.21 0.23
N PRO A 413 3.70 13.31 1.42
CA PRO A 413 4.39 13.26 2.69
C PRO A 413 5.15 11.95 2.97
N HIS A 414 4.77 10.84 2.34
CA HIS A 414 5.45 9.56 2.53
C HIS A 414 6.80 9.48 1.81
N LEU A 415 7.01 10.31 0.78
CA LEU A 415 8.30 10.42 0.07
C LEU A 415 9.22 11.47 0.70
N LEU A 416 8.70 12.47 1.41
CA LEU A 416 9.50 13.55 2.00
C LEU A 416 10.64 13.07 2.89
N PRO A 417 10.52 11.99 3.68
CA PRO A 417 11.65 11.49 4.47
C PRO A 417 12.88 11.14 3.64
N LEU A 418 12.69 10.67 2.41
CA LEU A 418 13.77 10.36 1.46
C LEU A 418 14.18 11.61 0.67
N LEU A 419 13.21 12.33 0.11
CA LEU A 419 13.46 13.53 -0.69
C LEU A 419 14.21 14.62 0.08
N MET A 420 13.91 14.77 1.38
CA MET A 420 14.46 15.79 2.27
C MET A 420 15.53 15.27 3.23
N ALA A 421 16.01 14.04 3.04
CA ALA A 421 17.11 13.51 3.84
C ALA A 421 18.41 14.30 3.58
N HIS A 422 18.99 14.86 4.65
CA HIS A 422 20.23 15.63 4.55
C HIS A 422 21.03 15.59 5.86
N THR A 423 22.32 15.86 5.75
CA THR A 423 23.21 16.07 6.90
C THR A 423 23.87 17.43 6.71
N GLY A 424 23.57 18.37 7.61
CA GLY A 424 23.95 19.77 7.40
C GLY A 424 23.37 20.31 6.08
N ASN A 425 24.21 20.83 5.21
CA ASN A 425 23.81 21.37 3.90
C ASN A 425 24.00 20.36 2.74
N ARG A 426 24.25 19.09 3.03
CA ARG A 426 24.47 18.04 2.03
C ARG A 426 23.28 17.08 2.01
N PRO A 427 22.60 16.91 0.85
CA PRO A 427 21.59 15.86 0.68
C PRO A 427 22.21 14.47 0.87
N LEU A 428 21.45 13.53 1.44
CA LEU A 428 21.85 12.11 1.53
C LEU A 428 21.72 11.39 0.18
N ILE A 429 20.82 11.85 -0.66
CA ILE A 429 20.50 11.24 -1.94
C ILE A 429 20.60 12.33 -3.01
N ASP A 430 21.40 12.12 -4.07
CA ASP A 430 21.59 13.13 -5.08
C ASP A 430 20.37 13.26 -5.99
N ARG A 431 19.92 12.16 -6.59
CA ARG A 431 18.82 12.15 -7.57
C ARG A 431 17.82 11.03 -7.35
N PHE A 432 16.64 11.20 -7.91
CA PHE A 432 15.52 10.29 -7.75
C PHE A 432 14.98 9.83 -9.10
N VAL A 433 14.69 8.54 -9.19
CA VAL A 433 13.84 7.95 -10.24
C VAL A 433 12.58 7.45 -9.57
N LEU A 434 11.44 7.99 -9.95
CA LEU A 434 10.13 7.51 -9.50
C LEU A 434 9.48 6.71 -10.63
N ILE A 435 9.14 5.47 -10.34
CA ILE A 435 8.47 4.56 -11.27
C ILE A 435 7.03 4.42 -10.83
N GLY A 436 6.08 4.56 -11.74
CA GLY A 436 4.66 4.45 -11.40
C GLY A 436 3.74 4.47 -12.60
N ASP A 437 2.46 4.37 -12.30
CA ASP A 437 1.38 4.51 -13.27
C ASP A 437 0.19 5.22 -12.61
N HIS A 438 -0.02 6.49 -12.93
CA HIS A 438 -1.08 7.32 -12.36
C HIS A 438 -2.49 6.93 -12.83
N ARG A 439 -2.58 6.07 -13.84
CA ARG A 439 -3.84 5.49 -14.36
C ARG A 439 -4.21 4.16 -13.69
N GLN A 440 -3.38 3.68 -12.75
CA GLN A 440 -3.68 2.58 -11.84
C GLN A 440 -4.11 3.12 -10.46
N LEU A 441 -4.28 2.23 -9.46
CA LEU A 441 -4.77 2.61 -8.14
C LEU A 441 -3.97 3.75 -7.52
N PRO A 442 -4.65 4.78 -6.99
CA PRO A 442 -4.02 5.89 -6.30
C PRO A 442 -3.64 5.52 -4.86
N ALA A 443 -3.00 6.43 -4.17
CA ALA A 443 -2.83 6.34 -2.72
C ALA A 443 -4.20 6.25 -2.02
N VAL A 444 -4.27 5.41 -0.98
CA VAL A 444 -5.50 5.25 -0.18
C VAL A 444 -5.61 6.41 0.81
N VAL A 445 -6.70 7.14 0.76
CA VAL A 445 -7.00 8.28 1.63
C VAL A 445 -8.42 8.18 2.18
N GLN A 446 -8.58 8.40 3.48
CA GLN A 446 -9.86 8.35 4.18
C GLN A 446 -10.60 9.70 4.12
N GLN A 447 -9.87 10.79 3.95
CA GLN A 447 -10.45 12.13 3.89
C GLN A 447 -11.28 12.33 2.63
N PRO A 448 -12.47 12.96 2.73
CA PRO A 448 -13.24 13.36 1.56
C PRO A 448 -12.49 14.46 0.75
N ALA A 449 -12.80 14.55 -0.55
CA ALA A 449 -12.20 15.54 -1.44
C ALA A 449 -12.28 16.97 -0.90
N SER A 450 -13.46 17.37 -0.40
CA SER A 450 -13.71 18.71 0.12
C SER A 450 -12.76 19.16 1.24
N GLU A 451 -12.21 18.21 1.99
CA GLU A 451 -11.31 18.47 3.12
C GLU A 451 -9.83 18.46 2.73
N SER A 452 -9.53 17.83 1.60
CA SER A 452 -8.16 17.63 1.10
C SER A 452 -7.75 18.67 0.07
N LEU A 453 -8.72 19.41 -0.51
CA LEU A 453 -8.44 20.49 -1.47
C LEU A 453 -7.57 21.56 -0.85
N VAL A 454 -6.59 22.02 -1.61
CA VAL A 454 -5.66 23.09 -1.25
C VAL A 454 -6.25 24.42 -1.69
N THR A 455 -6.32 25.37 -0.77
CA THR A 455 -6.89 26.71 -1.01
C THR A 455 -5.85 27.82 -0.97
N GLU A 456 -4.64 27.51 -0.52
CA GLU A 456 -3.50 28.43 -0.46
C GLU A 456 -2.99 28.71 -1.87
N ALA A 457 -3.15 29.95 -2.34
CA ALA A 457 -2.86 30.34 -3.72
C ALA A 457 -1.41 30.03 -4.12
N GLU A 458 -0.45 30.25 -3.23
CA GLU A 458 0.96 29.95 -3.44
C GLU A 458 1.21 28.46 -3.67
N LEU A 459 0.48 27.55 -3.00
CA LEU A 459 0.62 26.12 -3.19
C LEU A 459 -0.08 25.65 -4.47
N CYS A 460 -1.22 26.24 -4.80
CA CYS A 460 -1.93 25.94 -6.05
C CYS A 460 -1.07 26.28 -7.28
N THR A 461 -0.32 27.40 -7.26
CA THR A 461 0.60 27.76 -8.36
C THR A 461 1.73 26.75 -8.55
N LEU A 462 2.09 25.99 -7.50
CA LEU A 462 3.06 24.89 -7.54
C LEU A 462 2.44 23.57 -7.98
N GLY A 463 1.16 23.56 -8.37
CA GLY A 463 0.43 22.35 -8.78
C GLY A 463 -0.09 21.49 -7.62
N LEU A 464 0.04 21.94 -6.37
CA LEU A 464 -0.54 21.29 -5.23
C LEU A 464 -1.99 21.74 -5.04
N THR A 465 -2.92 21.03 -5.65
CA THR A 465 -4.36 21.36 -5.62
C THR A 465 -5.16 20.46 -4.69
N ASP A 466 -4.68 19.27 -4.42
CA ASP A 466 -5.31 18.26 -3.56
C ASP A 466 -4.24 17.43 -2.84
N CYS A 467 -4.28 17.37 -1.51
CA CYS A 467 -3.33 16.60 -0.70
C CYS A 467 -3.44 15.07 -0.90
N ARG A 468 -4.50 14.57 -1.55
CA ARG A 468 -4.69 13.15 -1.88
C ARG A 468 -3.88 12.70 -3.09
N ARG A 469 -3.39 13.65 -3.91
CA ARG A 469 -2.55 13.36 -5.06
C ARG A 469 -1.16 12.94 -4.61
N SER A 470 -0.61 11.93 -5.27
CA SER A 470 0.78 11.53 -5.07
C SER A 470 1.75 12.58 -5.59
N PHE A 471 2.98 12.56 -5.10
CA PHE A 471 4.07 13.36 -5.66
C PHE A 471 4.26 13.07 -7.16
N PHE A 472 4.14 11.79 -7.54
CA PHE A 472 4.22 11.36 -8.93
C PHE A 472 3.14 12.04 -9.80
N GLU A 473 1.88 12.05 -9.35
CA GLU A 473 0.76 12.69 -10.07
C GLU A 473 0.91 14.21 -10.18
N ARG A 474 1.45 14.87 -9.16
CA ARG A 474 1.69 16.31 -9.22
C ARG A 474 2.78 16.67 -10.23
N PHE A 475 3.83 15.84 -10.33
CA PHE A 475 4.96 16.13 -11.20
C PHE A 475 4.75 15.69 -12.65
N ILE A 476 3.96 14.67 -12.92
CA ILE A 476 3.79 14.12 -14.28
C ILE A 476 3.25 15.18 -15.27
N GLU A 477 2.43 16.12 -14.78
CA GLU A 477 1.85 17.22 -15.55
C GLU A 477 2.83 18.39 -15.78
N ARG A 478 3.94 18.45 -15.04
CA ARG A 478 4.82 19.62 -14.95
C ARG A 478 6.28 19.32 -15.25
N ILE A 479 6.64 18.05 -15.30
CA ILE A 479 8.03 17.64 -15.49
C ILE A 479 8.45 17.85 -16.95
N PRO A 480 9.68 18.34 -17.22
CA PRO A 480 10.20 18.42 -18.58
C PRO A 480 10.23 17.05 -19.26
N ALA A 481 9.98 17.02 -20.58
CA ALA A 481 9.93 15.77 -21.35
C ALA A 481 11.26 15.01 -21.35
N GLU A 482 12.37 15.69 -21.10
CA GLU A 482 13.69 15.11 -20.95
C GLU A 482 13.82 14.32 -19.64
N CYS A 483 13.06 14.70 -18.61
CA CYS A 483 13.03 14.06 -17.31
C CYS A 483 11.92 13.00 -17.18
N ARG A 484 11.32 12.57 -18.31
CA ARG A 484 10.26 11.57 -18.35
C ARG A 484 10.50 10.55 -19.46
N HIS A 485 10.11 9.31 -19.18
CA HIS A 485 10.00 8.25 -20.18
C HIS A 485 8.73 7.43 -19.94
N ASP A 486 8.00 7.18 -21.01
CA ASP A 486 6.77 6.38 -20.98
C ASP A 486 7.01 5.09 -21.74
N PHE A 487 6.84 3.95 -21.08
CA PHE A 487 6.82 2.66 -21.76
C PHE A 487 5.50 2.48 -22.51
N THR A 488 5.59 1.96 -23.71
CA THR A 488 4.44 1.69 -24.58
C THR A 488 4.29 0.22 -24.98
N ARG A 489 5.33 -0.58 -24.81
CA ARG A 489 5.32 -1.99 -25.23
C ARG A 489 5.04 -2.89 -24.04
N GLN A 490 3.97 -3.70 -24.11
CA GLN A 490 3.55 -4.58 -23.04
C GLN A 490 3.66 -6.08 -23.45
N GLY A 491 4.16 -6.91 -22.54
CA GLY A 491 4.32 -8.36 -22.71
C GLY A 491 3.37 -9.20 -21.86
N ARG A 492 2.39 -8.60 -21.18
CA ARG A 492 1.45 -9.32 -20.32
C ARG A 492 0.22 -9.80 -21.06
N MET A 493 -0.58 -8.86 -21.57
CA MET A 493 -1.91 -9.12 -22.09
C MET A 493 -1.86 -9.56 -23.54
N HIS A 494 -2.71 -10.52 -23.90
CA HIS A 494 -3.04 -10.78 -25.31
C HIS A 494 -3.61 -9.49 -25.95
N PRO A 495 -3.32 -9.20 -27.24
CA PRO A 495 -3.79 -7.97 -27.89
C PRO A 495 -5.28 -7.71 -27.74
N ALA A 496 -6.14 -8.73 -27.90
CA ALA A 496 -7.58 -8.59 -27.76
C ALA A 496 -8.03 -8.23 -26.32
N VAL A 497 -7.28 -8.64 -25.29
CA VAL A 497 -7.53 -8.24 -23.88
C VAL A 497 -7.04 -6.82 -23.63
N ALA A 498 -5.90 -6.45 -24.24
CA ALA A 498 -5.27 -5.16 -24.09
C ALA A 498 -5.99 -4.04 -24.86
N ASP A 499 -6.80 -4.34 -25.87
CA ASP A 499 -7.36 -3.35 -26.79
C ASP A 499 -8.26 -2.33 -26.07
N PHE A 500 -9.21 -2.80 -25.23
CA PHE A 500 -10.07 -1.90 -24.48
C PHE A 500 -9.29 -1.01 -23.50
N PRO A 501 -8.47 -1.56 -22.55
CA PRO A 501 -7.69 -0.69 -21.66
C PRO A 501 -6.69 0.20 -22.41
N SER A 502 -6.12 -0.25 -23.53
CA SER A 502 -5.22 0.58 -24.35
C SER A 502 -5.93 1.81 -24.88
N ARG A 503 -7.09 1.63 -25.52
CA ARG A 503 -7.87 2.74 -26.10
C ARG A 503 -8.44 3.65 -25.01
N GLN A 504 -8.99 3.04 -23.97
CA GLN A 504 -9.74 3.78 -22.94
C GLN A 504 -8.84 4.48 -21.92
N PHE A 505 -7.70 3.87 -21.54
CA PHE A 505 -6.88 4.36 -20.45
C PHE A 505 -5.48 4.80 -20.86
N TYR A 506 -5.01 4.42 -22.08
CA TYR A 506 -3.63 4.67 -22.51
C TYR A 506 -3.56 5.25 -23.93
N GLU A 507 -4.60 5.96 -24.38
CA GLU A 507 -4.63 6.69 -25.66
C GLU A 507 -4.31 5.80 -26.89
N GLY A 508 -4.57 4.49 -26.79
CA GLY A 508 -4.22 3.53 -27.85
C GLY A 508 -2.72 3.24 -27.98
N LYS A 509 -1.89 3.70 -27.05
CA LYS A 509 -0.42 3.63 -27.16
C LYS A 509 0.19 2.31 -26.70
N LEU A 510 -0.59 1.41 -26.04
CA LEU A 510 -0.06 0.13 -25.61
C LEU A 510 0.05 -0.85 -26.81
N CYS A 511 1.29 -1.17 -27.16
CA CYS A 511 1.61 -2.11 -28.22
C CYS A 511 2.04 -3.47 -27.63
N PRO A 512 1.58 -4.61 -28.16
CA PRO A 512 2.02 -5.91 -27.71
C PRO A 512 3.49 -6.16 -28.10
N ILE A 513 4.18 -6.95 -27.27
CA ILE A 513 5.44 -7.60 -27.64
C ILE A 513 5.05 -8.98 -28.16
N PRO A 514 5.51 -9.45 -29.33
CA PRO A 514 5.13 -10.75 -29.86
C PRO A 514 5.69 -11.88 -28.99
N LEU A 515 4.93 -12.28 -27.99
CA LEU A 515 5.22 -13.39 -27.10
C LEU A 515 4.27 -14.56 -27.40
N PRO A 516 4.68 -15.83 -27.19
CA PRO A 516 3.88 -17.01 -27.58
C PRO A 516 2.42 -16.94 -27.12
N HIS A 517 2.15 -16.58 -25.85
CA HIS A 517 0.79 -16.48 -25.31
C HIS A 517 -0.04 -15.33 -25.92
N GLN A 518 0.58 -14.37 -26.57
CA GLN A 518 -0.09 -13.26 -27.27
C GLN A 518 -0.51 -13.63 -28.71
N GLU A 519 0.01 -14.72 -29.25
CA GLU A 519 -0.25 -15.21 -30.61
C GLU A 519 -1.07 -16.50 -30.61
N GLU A 520 -1.14 -17.22 -29.49
CA GLU A 520 -1.83 -18.49 -29.32
C GLU A 520 -3.35 -18.34 -29.50
N ALA A 521 -3.99 -19.21 -30.32
CA ALA A 521 -5.44 -19.27 -30.44
C ALA A 521 -6.03 -20.18 -29.36
N ILE A 522 -7.01 -19.70 -28.59
CA ILE A 522 -7.64 -20.47 -27.51
C ILE A 522 -9.06 -20.99 -27.88
N GLY A 523 -9.57 -20.68 -29.07
CA GLY A 523 -10.85 -21.18 -29.58
C GLY A 523 -12.10 -20.62 -28.86
N VAL A 524 -11.95 -19.64 -27.99
CA VAL A 524 -13.02 -18.95 -27.24
C VAL A 524 -12.76 -17.44 -27.19
N PRO A 525 -13.81 -16.60 -26.99
CA PRO A 525 -13.61 -15.17 -26.87
C PRO A 525 -12.63 -14.81 -25.76
N ARG A 526 -11.72 -13.88 -26.03
CA ARG A 526 -10.71 -13.41 -25.08
C ARG A 526 -11.26 -12.44 -24.03
N LEU A 527 -12.28 -11.68 -24.40
CA LEU A 527 -13.02 -10.78 -23.51
C LEU A 527 -14.50 -11.12 -23.65
N ALA A 528 -15.18 -11.39 -22.55
CA ALA A 528 -16.60 -11.74 -22.56
C ALA A 528 -17.32 -11.17 -21.34
N PHE A 529 -18.55 -10.68 -21.57
CA PHE A 529 -19.48 -10.22 -20.53
C PHE A 529 -20.60 -11.25 -20.35
N TYR A 530 -20.90 -11.55 -19.09
CA TYR A 530 -21.98 -12.44 -18.68
C TYR A 530 -22.98 -11.68 -17.83
N ASP A 531 -24.19 -11.46 -18.37
CA ASP A 531 -25.26 -10.86 -17.60
C ASP A 531 -25.72 -11.81 -16.49
N CYS A 532 -25.83 -11.29 -15.28
CA CYS A 532 -26.23 -12.05 -14.11
C CYS A 532 -27.32 -11.28 -13.35
N VAL A 533 -28.55 -11.73 -13.48
CA VAL A 533 -29.69 -11.18 -12.72
C VAL A 533 -29.55 -11.59 -11.26
N PRO A 534 -29.52 -10.64 -10.31
CA PRO A 534 -29.51 -10.97 -8.89
C PRO A 534 -30.73 -11.79 -8.50
N ASP A 535 -30.56 -12.73 -7.59
CA ASP A 535 -31.71 -13.37 -6.95
C ASP A 535 -32.60 -12.27 -6.31
N THR A 536 -33.91 -12.43 -6.37
CA THR A 536 -34.86 -11.47 -5.77
C THR A 536 -34.42 -11.19 -4.35
N LEU A 537 -34.19 -9.90 -4.04
CA LEU A 537 -33.71 -9.42 -2.76
C LEU A 537 -34.56 -10.02 -1.62
N GLU A 538 -34.08 -11.10 -1.02
CA GLU A 538 -34.59 -11.53 0.27
C GLU A 538 -34.23 -10.41 1.25
N LEU A 539 -35.28 -9.87 1.87
CA LEU A 539 -35.16 -8.88 2.93
C LEU A 539 -34.28 -9.47 4.03
N GLY A 540 -33.06 -8.98 4.14
CA GLY A 540 -32.08 -9.41 5.18
C GLY A 540 -30.67 -9.73 4.69
N HIS A 541 -30.42 -9.88 3.40
CA HIS A 541 -29.07 -10.13 2.90
C HIS A 541 -28.23 -8.84 2.76
N SER A 542 -26.97 -8.94 3.15
CA SER A 542 -26.02 -7.84 2.98
C SER A 542 -25.94 -7.41 1.51
N PRO A 543 -26.02 -6.10 1.22
CA PRO A 543 -25.86 -5.59 -0.15
C PRO A 543 -24.47 -5.84 -0.74
N LYS A 544 -23.48 -6.27 0.07
CA LYS A 544 -22.11 -6.58 -0.35
C LYS A 544 -21.91 -8.02 -0.82
N GLY A 545 -22.99 -8.78 -1.00
CA GLY A 545 -22.99 -10.14 -1.54
C GLY A 545 -24.03 -10.34 -2.62
N ASN A 546 -23.72 -11.16 -3.62
CA ASN A 546 -24.62 -11.59 -4.69
C ASN A 546 -24.43 -13.10 -4.92
N PRO A 547 -25.27 -13.96 -4.32
CA PRO A 547 -25.16 -15.42 -4.46
C PRO A 547 -25.30 -15.90 -5.92
N ALA A 548 -26.18 -15.28 -6.72
CA ALA A 548 -26.35 -15.62 -8.13
C ALA A 548 -25.06 -15.39 -8.92
N GLU A 549 -24.41 -14.25 -8.70
CA GLU A 549 -23.13 -13.92 -9.32
C GLU A 549 -22.02 -14.88 -8.85
N ALA A 550 -22.00 -15.23 -7.56
CA ALA A 550 -21.02 -16.19 -7.03
C ALA A 550 -21.14 -17.57 -7.70
N ARG A 551 -22.38 -18.07 -7.87
CA ARG A 551 -22.63 -19.33 -8.60
C ARG A 551 -22.20 -19.22 -10.08
N ARG A 552 -22.48 -18.10 -10.73
CA ARG A 552 -22.05 -17.89 -12.13
C ARG A 552 -20.54 -17.84 -12.28
N ILE A 553 -19.86 -17.17 -11.36
CA ILE A 553 -18.39 -17.14 -11.29
C ILE A 553 -17.82 -18.57 -11.11
N ALA A 554 -18.40 -19.36 -10.20
CA ALA A 554 -17.97 -20.73 -9.98
C ALA A 554 -18.18 -21.63 -11.22
N GLN A 555 -19.31 -21.46 -11.94
CA GLN A 555 -19.52 -22.17 -13.22
C GLN A 555 -18.45 -21.82 -14.26
N LEU A 556 -18.15 -20.52 -14.43
CA LEU A 556 -17.09 -20.09 -15.34
C LEU A 556 -15.71 -20.59 -14.93
N ALA A 557 -15.43 -20.68 -13.62
CA ALA A 557 -14.19 -21.26 -13.13
C ALA A 557 -14.06 -22.75 -13.48
N VAL A 558 -15.16 -23.53 -13.41
CA VAL A 558 -15.17 -24.93 -13.86
C VAL A 558 -14.98 -25.04 -15.38
N GLU A 559 -15.61 -24.16 -16.16
CA GLU A 559 -15.41 -24.11 -17.62
C GLU A 559 -13.93 -23.81 -17.98
N GLU A 560 -13.30 -22.86 -17.27
CA GLU A 560 -11.88 -22.54 -17.47
C GLU A 560 -10.95 -23.67 -17.02
N TYR A 561 -11.23 -24.31 -15.89
CA TYR A 561 -10.50 -25.51 -15.46
C TYR A 561 -10.51 -26.59 -16.56
N ALA A 562 -11.70 -26.92 -17.08
CA ALA A 562 -11.85 -27.91 -18.15
C ALA A 562 -11.08 -27.49 -19.42
N ARG A 563 -11.09 -26.20 -19.77
CA ARG A 563 -10.34 -25.64 -20.90
C ARG A 563 -8.82 -25.84 -20.72
N PHE A 564 -8.27 -25.47 -19.55
CA PHE A 564 -6.83 -25.61 -19.29
C PHE A 564 -6.39 -27.07 -19.30
N VAL A 565 -7.16 -27.95 -18.66
CA VAL A 565 -6.87 -29.40 -18.68
C VAL A 565 -6.89 -29.94 -20.11
N ALA A 566 -7.88 -29.55 -20.94
CA ALA A 566 -7.98 -30.01 -22.30
C ALA A 566 -6.85 -29.48 -23.22
N GLN A 567 -6.46 -28.22 -23.04
CA GLN A 567 -5.47 -27.57 -23.92
C GLN A 567 -4.01 -27.80 -23.47
N ARG A 568 -3.77 -27.88 -22.14
CA ARG A 568 -2.41 -27.92 -21.55
C ARG A 568 -2.11 -29.19 -20.77
N GLY A 569 -3.11 -30.06 -20.60
CA GLY A 569 -2.96 -31.29 -19.81
C GLY A 569 -2.90 -31.12 -18.31
N GLY A 570 -3.17 -29.92 -17.78
CA GLY A 570 -3.15 -29.61 -16.36
C GLY A 570 -3.67 -28.23 -16.03
N PHE A 571 -3.83 -27.95 -14.72
CA PHE A 571 -4.30 -26.66 -14.19
C PHE A 571 -3.44 -26.24 -13.00
N ASP A 572 -2.94 -25.00 -13.03
CA ASP A 572 -2.20 -24.35 -11.93
C ASP A 572 -3.13 -23.28 -11.30
N PRO A 573 -3.69 -23.51 -10.10
CA PRO A 573 -4.68 -22.61 -9.51
C PRO A 573 -4.16 -21.20 -9.23
N ILE A 574 -2.84 -21.03 -9.13
CA ILE A 574 -2.22 -19.72 -8.84
C ILE A 574 -1.98 -18.92 -10.12
N LYS A 575 -1.61 -19.61 -11.22
CA LYS A 575 -1.23 -18.94 -12.47
C LYS A 575 -2.35 -18.90 -13.50
N ASP A 576 -3.19 -19.93 -13.55
CA ASP A 576 -4.15 -20.07 -14.62
C ASP A 576 -5.42 -19.27 -14.37
N LEU A 577 -5.90 -19.18 -13.13
CA LEU A 577 -7.15 -18.52 -12.80
C LEU A 577 -7.04 -17.59 -11.60
N GLY A 578 -7.58 -16.38 -11.76
CA GLY A 578 -7.78 -15.44 -10.67
C GLY A 578 -9.19 -14.87 -10.67
N ILE A 579 -9.75 -14.61 -9.51
CA ILE A 579 -11.10 -14.07 -9.36
C ILE A 579 -11.02 -12.76 -8.59
N ILE A 580 -11.57 -11.70 -9.18
CA ILE A 580 -11.57 -10.36 -8.60
C ILE A 580 -13.01 -9.95 -8.31
N VAL A 581 -13.31 -9.58 -7.06
CA VAL A 581 -14.63 -9.08 -6.65
C VAL A 581 -14.47 -7.89 -5.69
N PRO A 582 -15.43 -6.93 -5.63
CA PRO A 582 -15.24 -5.69 -4.88
C PRO A 582 -15.40 -5.85 -3.36
N TYR A 583 -16.07 -6.90 -2.90
CA TYR A 583 -16.45 -7.05 -1.49
C TYR A 583 -16.00 -8.37 -0.90
N ARG A 584 -15.57 -8.34 0.38
CA ARG A 584 -15.13 -9.53 1.10
C ARG A 584 -16.23 -10.57 1.29
N ARG A 585 -17.46 -10.10 1.51
CA ARG A 585 -18.62 -11.01 1.58
C ARG A 585 -18.75 -11.81 0.29
N GLN A 586 -18.53 -11.16 -0.86
CA GLN A 586 -18.57 -11.85 -2.16
C GLN A 586 -17.43 -12.87 -2.31
N ILE A 587 -16.25 -12.59 -1.75
CA ILE A 587 -15.13 -13.56 -1.70
C ILE A 587 -15.58 -14.84 -1.01
N ALA A 588 -16.24 -14.73 0.16
CA ALA A 588 -16.77 -15.89 0.89
C ALA A 588 -17.78 -16.69 0.07
N LEU A 589 -18.74 -15.99 -0.57
CA LEU A 589 -19.77 -16.64 -1.39
C LEU A 589 -19.16 -17.38 -2.59
N VAL A 590 -18.19 -16.77 -3.27
CA VAL A 590 -17.50 -17.40 -4.41
C VAL A 590 -16.68 -18.59 -3.94
N ARG A 591 -15.95 -18.47 -2.83
CA ARG A 591 -15.16 -19.57 -2.26
C ARG A 591 -16.04 -20.78 -1.93
N ASN A 592 -17.18 -20.53 -1.27
CA ASN A 592 -18.14 -21.60 -0.96
C ASN A 592 -18.68 -22.26 -2.22
N ALA A 593 -19.00 -21.48 -3.25
CA ALA A 593 -19.48 -22.02 -4.51
C ALA A 593 -18.38 -22.89 -5.21
N LEU A 594 -17.11 -22.50 -5.11
CA LEU A 594 -15.99 -23.28 -5.64
C LEU A 594 -15.73 -24.57 -4.85
N LEU A 595 -15.88 -24.55 -3.52
CA LEU A 595 -15.76 -25.73 -2.66
C LEU A 595 -16.82 -26.80 -2.97
N GLN A 596 -17.98 -26.38 -3.52
CA GLN A 596 -19.02 -27.31 -3.98
C GLN A 596 -18.76 -27.86 -5.39
N SER A 597 -17.71 -27.43 -6.05
CA SER A 597 -17.33 -27.92 -7.39
C SER A 597 -16.73 -29.32 -7.32
N PRO A 598 -16.80 -30.11 -8.40
CA PRO A 598 -16.19 -31.44 -8.45
C PRO A 598 -14.64 -31.42 -8.52
N HIS A 599 -14.03 -30.22 -8.62
CA HIS A 599 -12.59 -30.04 -8.81
C HIS A 599 -11.98 -29.36 -7.57
N PRO A 600 -11.32 -30.13 -6.68
CA PRO A 600 -10.76 -29.59 -5.44
C PRO A 600 -9.67 -28.51 -5.66
N GLU A 601 -8.97 -28.56 -6.81
CA GLU A 601 -7.96 -27.58 -7.17
C GLU A 601 -8.51 -26.16 -7.28
N LEU A 602 -9.81 -26.00 -7.55
CA LEU A 602 -10.47 -24.71 -7.62
C LEU A 602 -10.59 -24.01 -6.25
N ALA A 603 -10.48 -24.76 -5.14
CA ALA A 603 -10.44 -24.19 -3.81
C ALA A 603 -9.17 -23.35 -3.56
N GLU A 604 -8.08 -23.65 -4.28
CA GLU A 604 -6.79 -22.97 -4.16
C GLU A 604 -6.69 -21.70 -5.04
N VAL A 605 -7.68 -21.45 -5.92
CA VAL A 605 -7.71 -20.26 -6.77
C VAL A 605 -7.72 -18.99 -5.93
N THR A 606 -6.91 -18.03 -6.32
CA THR A 606 -6.87 -16.72 -5.66
C THR A 606 -8.15 -15.93 -5.92
N ILE A 607 -8.88 -15.61 -4.85
CA ILE A 607 -10.07 -14.75 -4.89
C ILE A 607 -9.79 -13.55 -3.98
N ASP A 608 -9.76 -12.34 -4.54
CA ASP A 608 -9.53 -11.14 -3.72
C ASP A 608 -10.09 -9.87 -4.36
N THR A 609 -9.93 -8.73 -3.67
CA THR A 609 -10.31 -7.43 -4.20
C THR A 609 -9.26 -6.89 -5.19
N VAL A 610 -9.64 -5.91 -6.00
CA VAL A 610 -8.76 -5.26 -6.98
C VAL A 610 -7.47 -4.73 -6.32
N GLU A 611 -7.59 -4.12 -5.16
CA GLU A 611 -6.46 -3.55 -4.42
C GLU A 611 -5.43 -4.61 -4.02
N ARG A 612 -5.88 -5.81 -3.70
CA ARG A 612 -5.00 -6.93 -3.33
C ARG A 612 -4.47 -7.70 -4.53
N PHE A 613 -5.16 -7.63 -5.66
CA PHE A 613 -4.69 -8.20 -6.92
C PHE A 613 -3.63 -7.36 -7.62
N GLN A 614 -3.39 -6.12 -7.16
CA GLN A 614 -2.35 -5.27 -7.73
C GLN A 614 -0.97 -5.94 -7.61
N GLY A 615 -0.20 -5.92 -8.70
CA GLY A 615 1.07 -6.65 -8.83
C GLY A 615 0.94 -8.14 -9.19
N SER A 616 -0.28 -8.73 -9.16
CA SER A 616 -0.53 -10.09 -9.62
C SER A 616 -0.94 -10.15 -11.08
N GLU A 617 -0.86 -11.34 -11.67
CA GLU A 617 -1.40 -11.65 -13.00
C GLU A 617 -1.79 -13.14 -13.08
N CYS A 618 -2.81 -13.45 -13.85
CA CYS A 618 -3.21 -14.83 -14.16
C CYS A 618 -3.51 -14.97 -15.66
N ASN A 619 -3.51 -16.19 -16.16
CA ASN A 619 -3.84 -16.44 -17.56
C ASN A 619 -5.31 -16.05 -17.85
N THR A 620 -6.24 -16.45 -16.99
CA THR A 620 -7.64 -15.98 -17.02
C THR A 620 -7.96 -15.21 -15.74
N ILE A 621 -8.67 -14.10 -15.87
CA ILE A 621 -9.30 -13.38 -14.76
C ILE A 621 -10.82 -13.41 -14.92
N ILE A 622 -11.52 -13.72 -13.86
CA ILE A 622 -12.98 -13.52 -13.74
C ILE A 622 -13.20 -12.30 -12.85
N TYR A 623 -13.84 -11.26 -13.37
CA TYR A 623 -14.17 -10.04 -12.64
C TYR A 623 -15.66 -9.95 -12.40
N GLY A 624 -16.08 -10.05 -11.12
CA GLY A 624 -17.44 -9.85 -10.68
C GLY A 624 -17.69 -8.42 -10.18
N PHE A 625 -18.70 -7.76 -10.70
CA PHE A 625 -19.07 -6.39 -10.25
C PHE A 625 -19.83 -6.37 -8.92
N THR A 626 -20.52 -7.43 -8.58
CA THR A 626 -21.33 -7.60 -7.35
C THR A 626 -22.33 -6.46 -7.13
N VAL A 627 -22.98 -6.01 -8.21
CA VAL A 627 -23.96 -4.91 -8.15
C VAL A 627 -25.36 -5.46 -8.11
N THR A 628 -26.08 -5.13 -7.03
CA THR A 628 -27.50 -5.46 -6.84
C THR A 628 -28.36 -4.20 -6.67
N ARG A 629 -27.76 -3.05 -6.34
CA ARG A 629 -28.39 -1.76 -6.09
C ARG A 629 -27.63 -0.61 -6.73
N ALA A 630 -28.35 0.43 -7.18
CA ALA A 630 -27.73 1.59 -7.82
C ALA A 630 -26.74 2.36 -6.90
N SER A 631 -26.94 2.35 -5.58
CA SER A 631 -26.05 3.01 -4.62
C SER A 631 -24.62 2.43 -4.61
N GLN A 632 -24.45 1.17 -5.03
CA GLN A 632 -23.14 0.52 -5.09
C GLN A 632 -22.28 1.03 -6.25
N LEU A 633 -22.89 1.62 -7.29
CA LEU A 633 -22.15 2.18 -8.42
C LEU A 633 -21.19 3.30 -7.97
N ALA A 634 -21.60 4.11 -6.98
CA ALA A 634 -20.72 5.16 -6.43
C ALA A 634 -19.42 4.61 -5.85
N PHE A 635 -19.45 3.44 -5.20
CA PHE A 635 -18.26 2.77 -4.69
C PHE A 635 -17.38 2.23 -5.82
N LEU A 636 -17.96 1.63 -6.84
CA LEU A 636 -17.22 1.13 -8.00
C LEU A 636 -16.53 2.26 -8.75
N CYS A 637 -17.21 3.40 -8.91
CA CYS A 637 -16.69 4.58 -9.61
C CYS A 637 -15.84 5.51 -8.72
N SER A 638 -15.57 5.16 -7.48
CA SER A 638 -14.91 6.05 -6.50
C SER A 638 -13.48 6.49 -6.88
N THR A 639 -12.83 5.78 -7.81
CA THR A 639 -11.48 6.10 -8.31
C THR A 639 -11.46 6.60 -9.75
N GLN A 640 -12.63 6.98 -10.28
CA GLN A 640 -12.72 7.60 -11.61
C GLN A 640 -12.24 9.04 -11.58
N PHE A 641 -11.56 9.43 -12.64
CA PHE A 641 -11.15 10.82 -12.88
C PHE A 641 -11.16 11.10 -14.39
N GLU A 642 -11.27 12.36 -14.74
CA GLU A 642 -11.13 12.84 -16.11
C GLU A 642 -9.68 13.26 -16.37
N ASP A 643 -9.07 12.70 -17.40
CA ASP A 643 -7.68 13.02 -17.77
C ASP A 643 -7.58 14.35 -18.53
N GLU A 644 -6.36 14.76 -18.88
CA GLU A 644 -6.08 16.01 -19.59
C GLU A 644 -6.78 16.09 -20.97
N CYS A 645 -7.14 14.96 -21.55
CA CYS A 645 -7.86 14.85 -22.83
C CYS A 645 -9.37 14.83 -22.69
N GLY A 646 -9.91 14.93 -21.47
CA GLY A 646 -11.34 14.82 -21.18
C GLY A 646 -11.86 13.39 -21.21
N GLN A 647 -10.97 12.37 -21.14
CA GLN A 647 -11.34 10.98 -21.15
C GLN A 647 -11.47 10.43 -19.72
N TRP A 648 -12.55 9.70 -19.47
CA TRP A 648 -12.77 9.08 -18.16
C TRP A 648 -11.87 7.85 -17.96
N VAL A 649 -11.08 7.89 -16.92
CA VAL A 649 -10.21 6.79 -16.47
C VAL A 649 -10.76 6.22 -15.16
N ASP A 650 -11.09 4.94 -15.16
CA ASP A 650 -11.43 4.19 -13.94
C ASP A 650 -10.23 3.34 -13.51
N ARG A 651 -9.58 3.77 -12.44
CA ARG A 651 -8.36 3.14 -11.95
C ARG A 651 -8.58 1.71 -11.45
N LYS A 652 -9.72 1.43 -10.80
CA LYS A 652 -10.07 0.05 -10.35
C LYS A 652 -10.33 -0.86 -11.53
N LEU A 653 -11.15 -0.41 -12.48
CA LEU A 653 -11.43 -1.17 -13.68
C LEU A 653 -10.14 -1.41 -14.49
N ASN A 654 -9.32 -0.39 -14.67
CA ASN A 654 -8.04 -0.52 -15.37
C ASN A 654 -7.15 -1.59 -14.72
N VAL A 655 -6.99 -1.55 -13.40
CA VAL A 655 -6.22 -2.58 -12.70
C VAL A 655 -6.84 -3.96 -12.89
N ALA A 656 -8.15 -4.12 -12.73
CA ALA A 656 -8.82 -5.42 -12.89
C ALA A 656 -8.61 -6.00 -14.30
N LEU A 657 -8.90 -5.23 -15.35
CA LEU A 657 -8.76 -5.67 -16.74
C LEU A 657 -7.32 -6.06 -17.10
N THR A 658 -6.35 -5.32 -16.58
CA THR A 658 -4.93 -5.51 -16.90
C THR A 658 -4.24 -6.60 -16.08
N ARG A 659 -4.99 -7.39 -15.30
CA ARG A 659 -4.46 -8.60 -14.59
C ARG A 659 -4.50 -9.84 -15.46
N ALA A 660 -5.36 -9.87 -16.47
CA ALA A 660 -5.51 -11.02 -17.37
C ALA A 660 -4.39 -11.05 -18.42
N ARG A 661 -3.80 -12.22 -18.61
CA ARG A 661 -2.81 -12.45 -19.66
C ARG A 661 -3.48 -12.87 -20.96
N GLU A 662 -4.38 -13.83 -20.89
CA GLU A 662 -4.96 -14.48 -22.05
C GLU A 662 -6.45 -14.22 -22.20
N ARG A 663 -7.17 -14.19 -21.09
CA ARG A 663 -8.63 -14.11 -21.10
C ARG A 663 -9.20 -13.31 -19.94
N MET A 664 -10.23 -12.52 -20.23
CA MET A 664 -10.96 -11.71 -19.23
C MET A 664 -12.45 -12.02 -19.32
N LEU A 665 -13.02 -12.53 -18.24
CA LEU A 665 -14.44 -12.83 -18.11
C LEU A 665 -15.07 -11.86 -17.12
N ILE A 666 -16.11 -11.18 -17.52
CA ILE A 666 -16.76 -10.13 -16.72
C ILE A 666 -18.16 -10.59 -16.38
N VAL A 667 -18.55 -10.53 -15.12
CA VAL A 667 -19.86 -10.94 -14.62
C VAL A 667 -20.51 -9.76 -13.90
N GLY A 668 -21.79 -9.49 -14.19
CA GLY A 668 -22.51 -8.45 -13.48
C GLY A 668 -23.92 -8.23 -14.00
N TYR A 669 -24.71 -7.41 -13.31
CA TYR A 669 -26.07 -7.10 -13.67
C TYR A 669 -26.15 -5.92 -14.65
N ARG A 670 -26.37 -6.23 -15.92
CA ARG A 670 -26.38 -5.30 -17.07
C ARG A 670 -27.18 -4.02 -16.83
N PRO A 671 -28.47 -4.09 -16.41
CA PRO A 671 -29.31 -2.89 -16.31
C PRO A 671 -28.81 -1.83 -15.34
N LEU A 672 -28.03 -2.23 -14.32
CA LEU A 672 -27.39 -1.31 -13.39
C LEU A 672 -26.05 -0.81 -13.95
N LEU A 673 -25.23 -1.68 -14.51
CA LEU A 673 -23.91 -1.33 -15.04
C LEU A 673 -23.99 -0.33 -16.20
N GLU A 674 -24.97 -0.50 -17.11
CA GLU A 674 -25.17 0.42 -18.24
C GLU A 674 -25.56 1.84 -17.86
N ARG A 675 -25.88 2.10 -16.59
CA ARG A 675 -26.06 3.47 -16.08
C ARG A 675 -24.76 4.26 -16.02
N VAL A 676 -23.63 3.57 -15.97
CA VAL A 676 -22.29 4.19 -16.01
C VAL A 676 -21.79 4.12 -17.45
N PRO A 677 -21.50 5.25 -18.13
CA PRO A 677 -21.09 5.29 -19.52
C PRO A 677 -19.92 4.34 -19.83
N LEU A 678 -18.88 4.37 -19.01
CA LEU A 678 -17.69 3.53 -19.19
C LEU A 678 -18.00 2.02 -19.12
N PHE A 679 -18.88 1.59 -18.22
CA PHE A 679 -19.26 0.17 -18.12
C PHE A 679 -20.16 -0.25 -19.30
N ARG A 680 -21.00 0.65 -19.81
CA ARG A 680 -21.77 0.43 -21.04
C ARG A 680 -20.87 0.22 -22.24
N GLU A 681 -19.82 1.06 -22.38
CA GLU A 681 -18.83 0.92 -23.45
C GLU A 681 -18.07 -0.41 -23.35
N LEU A 682 -17.68 -0.81 -22.13
CA LEU A 682 -17.02 -2.09 -21.90
C LEU A 682 -17.91 -3.28 -22.31
N ILE A 683 -19.20 -3.25 -21.93
CA ILE A 683 -20.16 -4.32 -22.28
C ILE A 683 -20.34 -4.39 -23.81
N ALA A 684 -20.53 -3.24 -24.45
CA ALA A 684 -20.65 -3.17 -25.90
C ALA A 684 -19.38 -3.66 -26.63
N PHE A 685 -18.21 -3.34 -26.07
CA PHE A 685 -16.94 -3.83 -26.60
C PHE A 685 -16.82 -5.36 -26.49
N CYS A 686 -17.21 -5.96 -25.35
CA CYS A 686 -17.23 -7.41 -25.18
C CYS A 686 -18.13 -8.10 -26.22
N GLU A 687 -19.27 -7.51 -26.59
CA GLU A 687 -20.21 -8.04 -27.58
C GLU A 687 -19.71 -7.88 -29.03
N SER A 688 -18.94 -6.83 -29.31
CA SER A 688 -18.39 -6.59 -30.65
C SER A 688 -17.11 -7.40 -30.94
N ALA A 689 -16.48 -7.92 -29.92
CA ALA A 689 -15.25 -8.72 -30.03
C ALA A 689 -15.49 -10.22 -30.31
N HIS A 690 -16.75 -10.60 -30.64
CA HIS A 690 -17.15 -11.96 -30.97
C HIS A 690 -17.03 -12.27 -32.47
#